data_b742752635f0e875b224d75ab75ac8de
#
_entry.id   b742752635f0e875b224d75ab75ac8de
#
_cell.length_a   1.000
_cell.length_b   1.000
_cell.length_c   1.000
_cell.angle_alpha   90.00
_cell.angle_beta   90.00
_cell.angle_gamma   90.00
#
_symmetry.space_group_name_H-M   'P 1'
#
loop_
_entity.id
_entity.type
_entity.pdbx_description
1 polymer ?
#
loop_
_entity_poly.entity_id
_entity_poly.type
_entity_poly.pdbx_seq_one_letter_code
_entity_poly.pdbx_strand_id
1 'polypeptide(L)'
;MKKYFLWTLLLQLFFGLAQAQLKSPSDFLGYPLGSRHTPHHLVQRYMEYVAATLPDQVQLREYGRTQENRPLLFLAISAAKNLSRLEEIRKTNLALTSGSVVMGAEQLKTLPAIVWLSYNVHGNEASSTEAAMLTLYELLREGSDCGVWLSNTVVLIDPCLNPDGRDRYVNWYQSVVGNKYNANPLSREHQEPWPGGRSNHYYFDLNRDWAWLTQIESQQRIKLYRSWMPHVHVDLHEQGYNEPYYFAPAAEPYHEIITPWQRKFQQDIGANHARYFDQNGWLYFTRERFDLLYPSYGDTYPVYNGSIGMTYEQGGIRAGLGIVNEDGDTLTLYARLTHHVTTSLSTIEVSARQQQRLVQEFASFFENARTKGMGSYKSFVIKADARREAYLQKLLTLLDAHGIEYKFGTAATAKGYNYATAKEETFSVTSADVVINTAQTNAALVQVLFEPRTKLADSATYDITAWSLPYAYGLHAYATKERVVQGANWKPSSMATPTTTYGYALSWTSPAAASFAARLLQAGIKLRYAEDSFTTDGKKFDPGTVLILKTSNERWGNMFFDKISAWANEQSINLVPLSSGLVQQGSDFGSDKVHAMRAPRVALLSGEGTYSLSVGEVWHFFERQLNYPVTLLNLTSFSSADLAAFDVLVLAEGRYRFLDSKESFEGVQKWIQGGGRLIVLGETSAQLAKLDLGLAIRKDDNSGDKIDSISLFKNRERDEISAITTGSIWRISLDASHPLGFGYPGYYYSLKTDGTIFESIKDGKGWNVGQTLQEGPLAGFVGSRLQPKLNGGVLIGQLPIGRGNISFFADNILFRNFWENGKLLFCNALFFDAR
;
A
#
# COMPACT_ATOMS: atom_id res chain seq x y z
N MET A 1 -27.47 -48.85 -51.17
CA MET A 1 -26.57 -48.61 -50.06
C MET A 1 -25.44 -47.56 -50.31
N LYS A 2 -24.74 -47.62 -51.46
CA LYS A 2 -23.65 -46.68 -51.77
C LYS A 2 -24.07 -45.19 -51.91
N LYS A 3 -25.29 -44.88 -52.34
CA LYS A 3 -25.75 -43.43 -52.43
C LYS A 3 -26.11 -42.83 -51.14
N TYR A 4 -26.56 -43.54 -50.11
CA TYR A 4 -26.87 -42.97 -48.78
C TYR A 4 -25.63 -42.75 -47.91
N PHE A 5 -24.56 -43.51 -48.16
CA PHE A 5 -23.29 -43.33 -47.45
C PHE A 5 -22.57 -42.06 -47.88
N LEU A 6 -22.74 -41.60 -49.11
CA LEU A 6 -22.14 -40.36 -49.59
C LEU A 6 -22.87 -39.15 -49.06
N TRP A 7 -24.19 -39.22 -48.84
CA TRP A 7 -24.98 -38.13 -48.27
C TRP A 7 -24.72 -37.96 -46.75
N THR A 8 -24.48 -39.04 -46.00
CA THR A 8 -24.10 -38.99 -44.60
C THR A 8 -22.69 -38.44 -44.42
N LEU A 9 -21.76 -38.74 -45.29
CA LEU A 9 -20.40 -38.19 -45.27
C LEU A 9 -20.38 -36.70 -45.63
N LEU A 10 -21.19 -36.26 -46.59
CA LEU A 10 -21.38 -34.84 -46.95
C LEU A 10 -22.09 -34.05 -45.85
N LEU A 11 -23.09 -34.62 -45.14
CA LEU A 11 -23.68 -33.99 -43.98
C LEU A 11 -22.70 -33.86 -42.81
N GLN A 12 -21.82 -34.83 -42.56
CA GLN A 12 -20.79 -34.74 -41.51
C GLN A 12 -19.68 -33.72 -41.84
N LEU A 13 -19.37 -33.53 -43.13
CA LEU A 13 -18.45 -32.45 -43.57
C LEU A 13 -19.05 -31.04 -43.46
N PHE A 14 -20.37 -30.91 -43.56
CA PHE A 14 -21.03 -29.60 -43.34
C PHE A 14 -21.24 -29.24 -41.86
N PHE A 15 -21.26 -30.22 -40.96
CA PHE A 15 -21.31 -29.97 -39.51
C PHE A 15 -19.95 -29.59 -38.90
N GLY A 16 -18.83 -29.72 -39.64
CA GLY A 16 -17.48 -29.49 -39.19
C GLY A 16 -16.94 -28.04 -39.31
N LEU A 17 -17.72 -27.09 -39.85
CA LEU A 17 -17.23 -25.75 -40.18
C LEU A 17 -18.14 -24.58 -39.71
N ALA A 18 -19.07 -24.83 -38.81
CA ALA A 18 -19.69 -23.75 -38.12
C ALA A 18 -18.75 -23.32 -36.94
N GLN A 19 -17.70 -22.56 -37.26
CA GLN A 19 -17.04 -21.80 -36.18
C GLN A 19 -18.14 -21.01 -35.47
N ALA A 20 -18.37 -21.34 -34.20
CA ALA A 20 -19.36 -20.61 -33.42
C ALA A 20 -18.95 -19.12 -33.40
N GLN A 21 -19.77 -18.26 -34.01
CA GLN A 21 -19.53 -16.85 -34.03
C GLN A 21 -19.40 -16.35 -32.58
N LEU A 22 -18.38 -15.54 -32.29
CA LEU A 22 -18.16 -14.96 -30.97
C LEU A 22 -19.36 -14.09 -30.57
N LYS A 23 -20.03 -14.45 -29.47
CA LYS A 23 -21.15 -13.65 -28.94
C LYS A 23 -20.63 -12.36 -28.34
N SER A 24 -21.36 -11.28 -28.59
CA SER A 24 -21.14 -10.02 -27.86
C SER A 24 -21.42 -10.22 -26.35
N PRO A 25 -20.89 -9.33 -25.48
CA PRO A 25 -21.25 -9.38 -24.06
C PRO A 25 -22.76 -9.37 -23.84
N SER A 26 -23.51 -8.54 -24.58
CA SER A 26 -24.98 -8.48 -24.48
C SER A 26 -25.65 -9.78 -24.86
N ASP A 27 -25.23 -10.43 -25.95
CA ASP A 27 -25.81 -11.71 -26.38
C ASP A 27 -25.47 -12.86 -25.43
N PHE A 28 -24.29 -12.85 -24.84
CA PHE A 28 -23.87 -13.86 -23.87
C PHE A 28 -24.60 -13.71 -22.54
N LEU A 29 -24.73 -12.48 -22.05
CA LEU A 29 -25.35 -12.15 -20.76
C LEU A 29 -26.89 -12.23 -20.84
N GLY A 30 -27.47 -12.09 -22.03
CA GLY A 30 -28.92 -12.07 -22.23
C GLY A 30 -29.60 -10.73 -21.86
N TYR A 31 -28.82 -9.66 -21.71
CA TYR A 31 -29.30 -8.30 -21.52
C TYR A 31 -28.31 -7.28 -22.13
N PRO A 32 -28.78 -6.06 -22.51
CA PRO A 32 -27.90 -5.04 -23.05
C PRO A 32 -26.82 -4.65 -22.05
N LEU A 33 -25.55 -4.66 -22.47
CA LEU A 33 -24.42 -4.22 -21.66
C LEU A 33 -24.64 -2.74 -21.24
N GLY A 34 -24.39 -2.44 -19.97
CA GLY A 34 -24.66 -1.12 -19.38
C GLY A 34 -26.09 -0.91 -18.89
N SER A 35 -27.03 -1.87 -19.12
CA SER A 35 -28.40 -1.80 -18.56
C SER A 35 -28.46 -2.25 -17.09
N ARG A 36 -27.45 -2.91 -16.61
CA ARG A 36 -27.21 -3.30 -15.21
C ARG A 36 -25.72 -3.55 -14.98
N HIS A 37 -25.28 -3.50 -13.73
CA HIS A 37 -23.93 -3.98 -13.37
C HIS A 37 -23.87 -5.49 -13.47
N THR A 38 -22.89 -6.00 -14.19
CA THR A 38 -22.68 -7.44 -14.35
C THR A 38 -22.03 -8.03 -13.09
N PRO A 39 -22.66 -9.03 -12.41
CA PRO A 39 -22.04 -9.73 -11.29
C PRO A 39 -20.69 -10.34 -11.67
N HIS A 40 -19.73 -10.34 -10.76
CA HIS A 40 -18.35 -10.75 -11.05
C HIS A 40 -18.26 -12.16 -11.65
N HIS A 41 -19.05 -13.13 -11.14
CA HIS A 41 -19.07 -14.50 -11.67
C HIS A 41 -19.52 -14.61 -13.13
N LEU A 42 -20.38 -13.68 -13.62
CA LEU A 42 -20.77 -13.61 -15.03
C LEU A 42 -19.67 -13.00 -15.89
N VAL A 43 -18.92 -12.03 -15.37
CA VAL A 43 -17.71 -11.52 -16.02
C VAL A 43 -16.71 -12.65 -16.23
N GLN A 44 -16.41 -13.44 -15.19
CA GLN A 44 -15.53 -14.60 -15.28
C GLN A 44 -16.00 -15.59 -16.35
N ARG A 45 -17.28 -15.95 -16.35
CA ARG A 45 -17.86 -16.86 -17.35
C ARG A 45 -17.76 -16.30 -18.77
N TYR A 46 -17.87 -14.99 -18.95
CA TYR A 46 -17.67 -14.39 -20.26
C TYR A 46 -16.22 -14.50 -20.72
N MET A 47 -15.25 -14.24 -19.83
CA MET A 47 -13.83 -14.40 -20.14
C MET A 47 -13.48 -15.85 -20.50
N GLU A 48 -14.00 -16.82 -19.75
CA GLU A 48 -13.87 -18.25 -20.02
C GLU A 48 -14.48 -18.64 -21.36
N TYR A 49 -15.67 -18.13 -21.67
CA TYR A 49 -16.35 -18.36 -22.94
C TYR A 49 -15.54 -17.86 -24.13
N VAL A 50 -15.01 -16.63 -24.06
CA VAL A 50 -14.19 -16.06 -25.14
C VAL A 50 -12.93 -16.88 -25.37
N ALA A 51 -12.22 -17.23 -24.29
CA ALA A 51 -11.00 -18.04 -24.37
C ALA A 51 -11.27 -19.44 -24.95
N ALA A 52 -12.39 -20.06 -24.60
CA ALA A 52 -12.79 -21.36 -25.14
C ALA A 52 -13.23 -21.28 -26.61
N THR A 53 -13.82 -20.13 -27.03
CA THR A 53 -14.30 -19.95 -28.43
C THR A 53 -13.14 -19.62 -29.37
N LEU A 54 -12.13 -18.87 -28.93
CA LEU A 54 -11.01 -18.42 -29.75
C LEU A 54 -9.64 -18.80 -29.13
N PRO A 55 -9.35 -20.10 -28.91
CA PRO A 55 -8.15 -20.55 -28.22
C PRO A 55 -6.85 -20.21 -28.95
N ASP A 56 -6.91 -19.97 -30.28
CA ASP A 56 -5.76 -19.56 -31.09
C ASP A 56 -5.43 -18.04 -30.95
N GLN A 57 -6.31 -17.26 -30.36
CA GLN A 57 -6.14 -15.81 -30.21
C GLN A 57 -6.17 -15.36 -28.75
N VAL A 58 -6.69 -16.17 -27.84
CA VAL A 58 -6.88 -15.81 -26.42
C VAL A 58 -6.39 -16.92 -25.51
N GLN A 59 -5.56 -16.56 -24.54
CA GLN A 59 -5.17 -17.44 -23.44
C GLN A 59 -5.63 -16.83 -22.11
N LEU A 60 -6.50 -17.53 -21.39
CA LEU A 60 -6.95 -17.19 -20.04
C LEU A 60 -6.08 -17.88 -18.98
N ARG A 61 -5.71 -17.16 -17.93
CA ARG A 61 -4.98 -17.72 -16.78
C ARG A 61 -5.52 -17.14 -15.46
N GLU A 62 -5.58 -17.98 -14.43
CA GLU A 62 -5.68 -17.53 -13.04
C GLU A 62 -4.28 -17.26 -12.51
N TYR A 63 -4.03 -16.05 -11.95
CA TYR A 63 -2.73 -15.68 -11.38
C TYR A 63 -2.71 -15.64 -9.88
N GLY A 64 -3.87 -15.80 -9.24
CA GLY A 64 -4.01 -15.83 -7.80
C GLY A 64 -5.46 -15.78 -7.33
N ARG A 65 -5.61 -15.58 -6.01
CA ARG A 65 -6.92 -15.45 -5.37
C ARG A 65 -6.90 -14.30 -4.38
N THR A 66 -8.06 -13.64 -4.25
CA THR A 66 -8.27 -12.59 -3.25
C THR A 66 -8.35 -13.16 -1.83
N GLN A 67 -8.42 -12.26 -0.86
CA GLN A 67 -8.63 -12.64 0.54
C GLN A 67 -9.96 -13.40 0.75
N GLU A 68 -11.01 -13.09 -0.02
CA GLU A 68 -12.29 -13.81 -0.03
C GLU A 68 -12.31 -15.00 -1.00
N ASN A 69 -11.13 -15.45 -1.45
CA ASN A 69 -10.92 -16.62 -2.30
C ASN A 69 -11.51 -16.52 -3.72
N ARG A 70 -11.78 -15.30 -4.23
CA ARG A 70 -12.18 -15.09 -5.64
C ARG A 70 -10.96 -15.20 -6.55
N PRO A 71 -11.06 -15.88 -7.72
CA PRO A 71 -9.94 -15.97 -8.65
C PRO A 71 -9.62 -14.62 -9.27
N LEU A 72 -8.32 -14.34 -9.38
CA LEU A 72 -7.77 -13.22 -10.12
C LEU A 72 -7.35 -13.71 -11.49
N LEU A 73 -7.97 -13.18 -12.53
CA LEU A 73 -7.84 -13.65 -13.91
C LEU A 73 -7.13 -12.63 -14.78
N PHE A 74 -6.35 -13.13 -15.76
CA PHE A 74 -5.92 -12.28 -16.85
C PHE A 74 -6.00 -13.03 -18.18
N LEU A 75 -6.18 -12.26 -19.27
CA LEU A 75 -6.20 -12.78 -20.63
C LEU A 75 -5.02 -12.22 -21.40
N ALA A 76 -4.32 -13.08 -22.15
CA ALA A 76 -3.36 -12.66 -23.16
C ALA A 76 -4.01 -12.83 -24.53
N ILE A 77 -4.10 -11.73 -25.27
CA ILE A 77 -4.79 -11.64 -26.56
C ILE A 77 -3.78 -11.20 -27.62
N SER A 78 -3.73 -11.90 -28.75
CA SER A 78 -2.92 -11.52 -29.90
C SER A 78 -3.37 -12.23 -31.17
N ALA A 79 -2.78 -11.89 -32.32
CA ALA A 79 -2.94 -12.68 -33.53
C ALA A 79 -2.40 -14.11 -33.29
N ALA A 80 -3.01 -15.11 -33.92
CA ALA A 80 -2.66 -16.55 -33.77
C ALA A 80 -1.14 -16.82 -33.91
N LYS A 81 -0.48 -16.14 -34.85
CA LYS A 81 0.98 -16.22 -35.03
C LYS A 81 1.77 -15.81 -33.76
N ASN A 82 1.35 -14.83 -33.05
CA ASN A 82 2.00 -14.36 -31.81
C ASN A 82 1.60 -15.26 -30.63
N LEU A 83 0.33 -15.63 -30.54
CA LEU A 83 -0.17 -16.47 -29.46
C LEU A 83 0.49 -17.85 -29.44
N SER A 84 0.73 -18.48 -30.63
CA SER A 84 1.44 -19.75 -30.73
C SER A 84 2.87 -19.74 -30.19
N ARG A 85 3.50 -18.55 -30.09
CA ARG A 85 4.82 -18.33 -29.51
C ARG A 85 4.82 -17.39 -28.32
N LEU A 86 3.69 -17.28 -27.63
CA LEU A 86 3.50 -16.32 -26.54
C LEU A 86 4.57 -16.42 -25.44
N GLU A 87 4.93 -17.64 -25.06
CA GLU A 87 5.94 -17.89 -24.03
C GLU A 87 7.36 -17.50 -24.48
N GLU A 88 7.67 -17.66 -25.76
CA GLU A 88 8.92 -17.18 -26.37
C GLU A 88 8.97 -15.64 -26.31
N ILE A 89 7.90 -14.95 -26.73
CA ILE A 89 7.79 -13.49 -26.68
C ILE A 89 8.02 -12.99 -25.25
N ARG A 90 7.31 -13.58 -24.27
CA ARG A 90 7.42 -13.25 -22.86
C ARG A 90 8.85 -13.41 -22.34
N LYS A 91 9.48 -14.57 -22.60
CA LYS A 91 10.86 -14.86 -22.19
C LYS A 91 11.87 -13.91 -22.83
N THR A 92 11.70 -13.62 -24.13
CA THR A 92 12.57 -12.68 -24.85
C THR A 92 12.46 -11.27 -24.28
N ASN A 93 11.22 -10.82 -23.97
CA ASN A 93 11.03 -9.52 -23.33
C ASN A 93 11.75 -9.44 -21.97
N LEU A 94 11.61 -10.46 -21.11
CA LEU A 94 12.34 -10.54 -19.84
C LEU A 94 13.86 -10.61 -20.01
N ALA A 95 14.34 -11.31 -21.06
CA ALA A 95 15.75 -11.39 -21.37
C ALA A 95 16.34 -10.04 -21.80
N LEU A 96 15.57 -9.18 -22.48
CA LEU A 96 15.94 -7.80 -22.78
C LEU A 96 16.06 -6.97 -21.48
N THR A 97 15.11 -7.12 -20.56
CA THR A 97 15.18 -6.34 -19.29
C THR A 97 16.40 -6.74 -18.44
N SER A 98 16.71 -8.03 -18.36
CA SER A 98 17.87 -8.54 -17.59
C SER A 98 19.21 -8.37 -18.31
N GLY A 99 19.21 -8.10 -19.62
CA GLY A 99 20.41 -8.05 -20.45
C GLY A 99 21.04 -9.41 -20.76
N SER A 100 20.32 -10.51 -20.50
CA SER A 100 20.75 -11.87 -20.85
C SER A 100 20.73 -12.12 -22.37
N VAL A 101 19.99 -11.31 -23.11
CA VAL A 101 19.96 -11.26 -24.58
C VAL A 101 20.14 -9.81 -25.03
N VAL A 102 21.00 -9.62 -26.02
CA VAL A 102 21.17 -8.36 -26.75
C VAL A 102 20.64 -8.57 -28.16
N MET A 103 19.69 -7.76 -28.57
CA MET A 103 19.08 -7.83 -29.90
C MET A 103 19.42 -6.58 -30.72
N GLY A 104 19.79 -6.77 -31.98
CA GLY A 104 19.95 -5.67 -32.92
C GLY A 104 18.61 -5.05 -33.32
N ALA A 105 18.63 -3.83 -33.88
CA ALA A 105 17.44 -3.07 -34.24
C ALA A 105 16.47 -3.86 -35.15
N GLU A 106 16.98 -4.66 -36.11
CA GLU A 106 16.15 -5.47 -37.00
C GLU A 106 15.44 -6.62 -36.28
N GLN A 107 16.08 -7.22 -35.26
CA GLN A 107 15.47 -8.25 -34.44
C GLN A 107 14.37 -7.69 -33.53
N LEU A 108 14.61 -6.50 -32.94
CA LEU A 108 13.60 -5.83 -32.10
C LEU A 108 12.32 -5.50 -32.87
N LYS A 109 12.38 -5.24 -34.18
CA LYS A 109 11.20 -5.03 -35.05
C LYS A 109 10.25 -6.21 -35.09
N THR A 110 10.74 -7.43 -34.82
CA THR A 110 9.93 -8.66 -34.90
C THR A 110 9.16 -8.95 -33.62
N LEU A 111 9.45 -8.23 -32.53
CA LEU A 111 8.77 -8.42 -31.25
C LEU A 111 7.50 -7.55 -31.18
N PRO A 112 6.35 -8.12 -30.82
CA PRO A 112 5.15 -7.34 -30.58
C PRO A 112 5.31 -6.49 -29.31
N ALA A 113 4.64 -5.33 -29.27
CA ALA A 113 4.53 -4.56 -28.05
C ALA A 113 3.59 -5.29 -27.06
N ILE A 114 3.93 -5.27 -25.78
CA ILE A 114 3.09 -5.82 -24.70
C ILE A 114 2.35 -4.65 -24.05
N VAL A 115 1.01 -4.68 -24.14
CA VAL A 115 0.11 -3.65 -23.60
C VAL A 115 -0.76 -4.28 -22.53
N TRP A 116 -0.72 -3.77 -21.30
CA TRP A 116 -1.55 -4.25 -20.20
C TRP A 116 -2.62 -3.23 -19.85
N LEU A 117 -3.87 -3.66 -19.89
CA LEU A 117 -5.03 -2.91 -19.47
C LEU A 117 -5.55 -3.49 -18.14
N SER A 118 -5.47 -2.71 -17.07
CA SER A 118 -5.93 -3.04 -15.73
C SER A 118 -7.26 -2.37 -15.45
N TYR A 119 -8.26 -3.14 -15.05
CA TYR A 119 -9.59 -2.64 -14.80
C TYR A 119 -10.01 -2.88 -13.35
N ASN A 120 -10.77 -1.95 -12.78
CA ASN A 120 -11.51 -2.10 -11.54
C ASN A 120 -10.64 -2.41 -10.31
N VAL A 121 -9.54 -1.71 -10.14
CA VAL A 121 -8.73 -1.78 -8.90
C VAL A 121 -9.52 -1.22 -7.72
N HIS A 122 -10.39 -0.23 -7.95
CA HIS A 122 -11.42 0.18 -7.01
C HIS A 122 -12.75 -0.47 -7.39
N GLY A 123 -13.29 -1.32 -6.51
CA GLY A 123 -14.41 -2.17 -6.87
C GLY A 123 -15.72 -1.43 -7.19
N ASN A 124 -15.93 -0.24 -6.60
CA ASN A 124 -17.10 0.60 -6.88
C ASN A 124 -16.97 1.48 -8.14
N GLU A 125 -15.82 1.49 -8.81
CA GLU A 125 -15.58 2.10 -10.11
C GLU A 125 -15.94 1.10 -11.22
N ALA A 126 -17.19 0.70 -11.25
CA ALA A 126 -17.64 -0.54 -11.86
C ALA A 126 -17.77 -0.52 -13.39
N SER A 127 -17.76 0.67 -14.04
CA SER A 127 -17.89 0.78 -15.50
C SER A 127 -16.69 0.18 -16.23
N SER A 128 -15.52 0.20 -15.61
CA SER A 128 -14.29 -0.30 -16.23
C SER A 128 -14.33 -1.81 -16.51
N THR A 129 -14.87 -2.65 -15.61
CA THR A 129 -15.05 -4.11 -15.85
C THR A 129 -16.04 -4.38 -16.99
N GLU A 130 -17.13 -3.58 -17.09
CA GLU A 130 -18.05 -3.66 -18.21
C GLU A 130 -17.32 -3.31 -19.53
N ALA A 131 -16.45 -2.30 -19.49
CA ALA A 131 -15.61 -1.92 -20.63
C ALA A 131 -14.59 -3.02 -20.99
N ALA A 132 -14.04 -3.74 -20.01
CA ALA A 132 -13.12 -4.87 -20.28
C ALA A 132 -13.76 -5.94 -21.15
N MET A 133 -15.02 -6.31 -20.88
CA MET A 133 -15.77 -7.28 -21.70
C MET A 133 -15.98 -6.78 -23.13
N LEU A 134 -16.37 -5.51 -23.30
CA LEU A 134 -16.59 -4.94 -24.62
C LEU A 134 -15.29 -4.71 -25.39
N THR A 135 -14.22 -4.27 -24.72
CA THR A 135 -12.89 -4.12 -25.33
C THR A 135 -12.40 -5.48 -25.88
N LEU A 136 -12.55 -6.55 -25.09
CA LEU A 136 -12.19 -7.90 -25.51
C LEU A 136 -12.97 -8.32 -26.76
N TYR A 137 -14.28 -8.09 -26.78
CA TYR A 137 -15.14 -8.38 -27.93
C TYR A 137 -14.74 -7.59 -29.17
N GLU A 138 -14.55 -6.27 -29.05
CA GLU A 138 -14.19 -5.41 -30.18
C GLU A 138 -12.83 -5.75 -30.80
N LEU A 139 -11.87 -6.23 -29.99
CA LEU A 139 -10.58 -6.73 -30.50
C LEU A 139 -10.70 -8.01 -31.34
N LEU A 140 -11.70 -8.84 -31.07
CA LEU A 140 -11.77 -10.22 -31.56
C LEU A 140 -12.94 -10.52 -32.50
N ARG A 141 -13.98 -9.63 -32.54
CA ARG A 141 -15.13 -9.87 -33.40
C ARG A 141 -14.75 -9.83 -34.88
N GLU A 142 -15.37 -10.68 -35.64
CA GLU A 142 -15.20 -10.72 -37.09
C GLU A 142 -15.54 -9.36 -37.74
N GLY A 143 -14.73 -8.92 -38.70
CA GLY A 143 -14.88 -7.63 -39.35
C GLY A 143 -14.51 -6.40 -38.51
N SER A 144 -13.87 -6.59 -37.35
CA SER A 144 -13.36 -5.48 -36.56
C SER A 144 -12.09 -4.88 -37.17
N ASP A 145 -12.05 -3.54 -37.30
CA ASP A 145 -10.83 -2.82 -37.69
C ASP A 145 -9.73 -2.90 -36.64
N CYS A 146 -10.09 -3.22 -35.37
CA CYS A 146 -9.18 -3.29 -34.24
C CYS A 146 -8.29 -4.54 -34.28
N GLY A 147 -8.76 -5.65 -34.86
CA GLY A 147 -8.03 -6.93 -34.93
C GLY A 147 -6.69 -6.84 -35.64
N VAL A 148 -6.50 -5.88 -36.56
CA VAL A 148 -5.23 -5.67 -37.26
C VAL A 148 -4.07 -5.30 -36.30
N TRP A 149 -4.37 -4.63 -35.19
CA TRP A 149 -3.35 -4.21 -34.20
C TRP A 149 -2.75 -5.40 -33.48
N LEU A 150 -3.49 -6.52 -33.36
CA LEU A 150 -3.04 -7.74 -32.68
C LEU A 150 -1.84 -8.40 -33.38
N SER A 151 -1.59 -8.07 -34.66
CA SER A 151 -0.38 -8.54 -35.36
C SER A 151 0.90 -7.95 -34.76
N ASN A 152 0.84 -6.76 -34.18
CA ASN A 152 1.97 -6.02 -33.62
C ASN A 152 1.92 -5.90 -32.09
N THR A 153 0.88 -6.45 -31.44
CA THR A 153 0.71 -6.36 -30.00
C THR A 153 0.36 -7.69 -29.36
N VAL A 154 0.77 -7.87 -28.12
CA VAL A 154 0.18 -8.79 -27.14
C VAL A 154 -0.55 -7.91 -26.12
N VAL A 155 -1.86 -8.02 -26.08
CA VAL A 155 -2.71 -7.27 -25.14
C VAL A 155 -2.98 -8.16 -23.94
N LEU A 156 -2.67 -7.66 -22.74
CA LEU A 156 -3.00 -8.30 -21.48
C LEU A 156 -4.19 -7.56 -20.88
N ILE A 157 -5.29 -8.25 -20.60
CA ILE A 157 -6.48 -7.71 -19.94
C ILE A 157 -6.61 -8.36 -18.57
N ASP A 158 -6.56 -7.54 -17.51
CA ASP A 158 -7.00 -7.92 -16.17
C ASP A 158 -8.38 -7.29 -15.95
N PRO A 159 -9.47 -8.07 -16.04
CA PRO A 159 -10.82 -7.51 -16.11
C PRO A 159 -11.33 -6.98 -14.78
N CYS A 160 -10.74 -7.39 -13.66
CA CYS A 160 -11.14 -6.95 -12.33
C CYS A 160 -10.07 -7.28 -11.28
N LEU A 161 -9.27 -6.28 -10.89
CA LEU A 161 -8.22 -6.43 -9.88
C LEU A 161 -8.77 -6.55 -8.46
N ASN A 162 -9.96 -6.03 -8.20
CA ASN A 162 -10.60 -6.04 -6.89
C ASN A 162 -12.01 -6.64 -6.95
N PRO A 163 -12.12 -7.95 -7.17
CA PRO A 163 -13.44 -8.58 -7.24
C PRO A 163 -14.18 -8.59 -5.89
N ASP A 164 -13.50 -8.53 -4.76
CA ASP A 164 -14.12 -8.44 -3.43
C ASP A 164 -14.85 -7.10 -3.25
N GLY A 165 -14.18 -6.01 -3.57
CA GLY A 165 -14.78 -4.67 -3.55
C GLY A 165 -15.88 -4.51 -4.58
N ARG A 166 -15.69 -5.06 -5.81
CA ARG A 166 -16.71 -5.03 -6.86
C ARG A 166 -17.99 -5.77 -6.44
N ASP A 167 -17.89 -6.98 -5.92
CA ASP A 167 -19.07 -7.73 -5.49
C ASP A 167 -19.78 -7.03 -4.34
N ARG A 168 -19.05 -6.41 -3.42
CA ARG A 168 -19.64 -5.59 -2.35
C ARG A 168 -20.50 -4.46 -2.91
N TYR A 169 -19.97 -3.70 -3.90
CA TYR A 169 -20.70 -2.62 -4.54
C TYR A 169 -21.86 -3.11 -5.39
N VAL A 170 -21.63 -4.03 -6.30
CA VAL A 170 -22.63 -4.52 -7.25
C VAL A 170 -23.82 -5.19 -6.54
N ASN A 171 -23.57 -6.03 -5.52
CA ASN A 171 -24.63 -6.69 -4.76
C ASN A 171 -25.45 -5.68 -3.94
N TRP A 172 -24.78 -4.69 -3.33
CA TRP A 172 -25.49 -3.59 -2.67
C TRP A 172 -26.34 -2.81 -3.66
N TYR A 173 -25.78 -2.36 -4.79
CA TYR A 173 -26.50 -1.58 -5.78
C TYR A 173 -27.75 -2.33 -6.29
N GLN A 174 -27.61 -3.61 -6.61
CA GLN A 174 -28.73 -4.43 -7.05
C GLN A 174 -29.83 -4.56 -5.98
N SER A 175 -29.51 -4.46 -4.71
CA SER A 175 -30.49 -4.53 -3.62
C SER A 175 -31.27 -3.24 -3.40
N VAL A 176 -30.83 -2.11 -3.97
CA VAL A 176 -31.41 -0.78 -3.75
C VAL A 176 -31.96 -0.12 -5.02
N VAL A 177 -31.51 -0.54 -6.20
CA VAL A 177 -32.02 -0.03 -7.47
C VAL A 177 -33.44 -0.51 -7.72
N GLY A 178 -34.29 0.38 -8.23
CA GLY A 178 -35.66 0.04 -8.62
C GLY A 178 -35.75 -0.73 -9.94
N ASN A 179 -36.96 -0.92 -10.48
CA ASN A 179 -37.19 -1.52 -11.78
C ASN A 179 -36.54 -0.68 -12.92
N LYS A 180 -36.42 0.62 -12.69
CA LYS A 180 -35.61 1.56 -13.47
C LYS A 180 -34.75 2.34 -12.47
N TYR A 181 -33.54 2.70 -12.89
CA TYR A 181 -32.69 3.56 -12.08
C TYR A 181 -33.31 4.95 -11.89
N ASN A 182 -33.00 5.59 -10.79
CA ASN A 182 -33.38 6.97 -10.50
C ASN A 182 -32.15 7.87 -10.62
N ALA A 183 -32.10 8.71 -11.65
CA ALA A 183 -30.97 9.56 -11.92
C ALA A 183 -30.78 10.74 -10.93
N ASN A 184 -31.69 10.92 -9.96
CA ASN A 184 -31.56 11.98 -8.95
C ASN A 184 -30.41 11.65 -8.00
N PRO A 185 -29.39 12.52 -7.84
CA PRO A 185 -28.23 12.27 -6.97
C PRO A 185 -28.56 12.00 -5.48
N LEU A 186 -29.74 12.40 -5.03
CA LEU A 186 -30.23 12.15 -3.67
C LEU A 186 -30.86 10.76 -3.50
N SER A 187 -31.06 10.01 -4.59
CA SER A 187 -31.60 8.66 -4.52
C SER A 187 -30.65 7.74 -3.72
N ARG A 188 -31.26 6.78 -2.99
CA ARG A 188 -30.54 5.80 -2.19
C ARG A 188 -29.50 5.01 -2.98
N GLU A 189 -29.73 4.75 -4.24
CA GLU A 189 -28.83 4.03 -5.13
C GLU A 189 -27.51 4.78 -5.45
N HIS A 190 -27.43 6.07 -5.06
CA HIS A 190 -26.22 6.90 -5.17
C HIS A 190 -25.53 7.12 -3.80
N GLN A 191 -26.02 6.48 -2.74
CA GLN A 191 -25.53 6.61 -1.37
C GLN A 191 -24.98 5.25 -0.88
N GLU A 192 -23.80 4.94 -1.35
CA GLU A 192 -23.09 3.71 -0.99
C GLU A 192 -22.78 3.68 0.52
N PRO A 193 -23.16 2.60 1.25
CA PRO A 193 -22.92 2.51 2.70
C PRO A 193 -21.44 2.22 3.00
N TRP A 194 -21.02 2.57 4.20
CA TRP A 194 -19.73 2.14 4.75
C TRP A 194 -19.59 0.60 4.67
N PRO A 195 -18.41 0.02 4.35
CA PRO A 195 -17.12 0.67 4.06
C PRO A 195 -16.94 1.10 2.60
N GLY A 196 -17.93 0.90 1.75
CA GLY A 196 -17.87 1.08 0.30
C GLY A 196 -17.15 -0.07 -0.42
N GLY A 197 -17.34 -0.12 -1.73
CA GLY A 197 -16.69 -1.12 -2.62
C GLY A 197 -15.32 -0.70 -3.14
N ARG A 198 -14.83 0.52 -2.82
CA ARG A 198 -13.53 1.00 -3.30
C ARG A 198 -12.39 0.05 -2.92
N SER A 199 -12.34 -0.34 -1.67
CA SER A 199 -11.25 -1.12 -1.07
C SER A 199 -11.49 -2.64 -1.16
N ASN A 200 -10.41 -3.42 -0.92
CA ASN A 200 -10.46 -4.89 -0.84
C ASN A 200 -11.16 -5.39 0.46
N HIS A 201 -10.98 -6.67 0.80
CA HIS A 201 -11.55 -7.29 2.01
C HIS A 201 -11.17 -6.54 3.30
N TYR A 202 -9.88 -6.25 3.49
CA TYR A 202 -9.36 -5.54 4.68
C TYR A 202 -9.43 -4.01 4.56
N TYR A 203 -10.22 -3.49 3.66
CA TYR A 203 -10.41 -2.06 3.41
C TYR A 203 -9.15 -1.32 2.95
N PHE A 204 -8.23 -1.99 2.25
CA PHE A 204 -7.07 -1.36 1.63
C PHE A 204 -7.38 -0.84 0.23
N ASP A 205 -6.87 0.34 -0.06
CA ASP A 205 -6.81 0.85 -1.43
C ASP A 205 -5.67 0.14 -2.19
N LEU A 206 -6.04 -0.77 -3.10
CA LEU A 206 -5.08 -1.53 -3.88
C LEU A 206 -4.30 -0.68 -4.87
N ASN A 207 -4.76 0.55 -5.17
CA ASN A 207 -4.00 1.55 -5.93
C ASN A 207 -3.09 2.42 -5.04
N ARG A 208 -2.82 2.01 -3.82
CA ARG A 208 -1.81 2.54 -2.91
C ARG A 208 -0.80 1.48 -2.48
N ASP A 209 -0.92 0.24 -3.00
CA ASP A 209 -0.17 -0.93 -2.51
C ASP A 209 0.73 -1.59 -3.57
N TRP A 210 0.96 -0.94 -4.72
CA TRP A 210 1.82 -1.47 -5.79
C TRP A 210 3.28 -1.66 -5.36
N ALA A 211 3.83 -0.71 -4.59
CA ALA A 211 5.20 -0.78 -4.09
C ALA A 211 5.34 -1.42 -2.71
N TRP A 212 4.27 -1.44 -1.91
CA TRP A 212 4.36 -1.89 -0.52
C TRP A 212 4.02 -3.35 -0.33
N LEU A 213 3.21 -3.93 -1.21
CA LEU A 213 2.85 -5.35 -1.24
C LEU A 213 2.30 -5.87 0.10
N THR A 214 1.50 -5.05 0.77
CA THR A 214 0.93 -5.41 2.06
C THR A 214 -0.27 -6.35 1.89
N GLN A 215 -0.95 -6.30 0.74
CA GLN A 215 -2.13 -7.09 0.42
C GLN A 215 -1.80 -8.26 -0.49
N ILE A 216 -2.51 -9.39 -0.31
CA ILE A 216 -2.27 -10.59 -1.10
C ILE A 216 -2.54 -10.37 -2.61
N GLU A 217 -3.53 -9.57 -2.94
CA GLU A 217 -3.87 -9.19 -4.31
C GLU A 217 -2.69 -8.47 -4.99
N SER A 218 -2.08 -7.50 -4.29
CA SER A 218 -0.91 -6.77 -4.77
C SER A 218 0.31 -7.66 -4.94
N GLN A 219 0.55 -8.58 -3.99
CA GLN A 219 1.67 -9.53 -4.07
C GLN A 219 1.56 -10.42 -5.31
N GLN A 220 0.36 -10.93 -5.60
CA GLN A 220 0.11 -11.79 -6.74
C GLN A 220 0.18 -11.01 -8.06
N ARG A 221 -0.37 -9.80 -8.10
CA ARG A 221 -0.32 -8.89 -9.24
C ARG A 221 1.12 -8.51 -9.60
N ILE A 222 1.95 -8.13 -8.63
CA ILE A 222 3.36 -7.78 -8.89
C ILE A 222 4.15 -9.00 -9.38
N LYS A 223 3.91 -10.19 -8.84
CA LYS A 223 4.50 -11.42 -9.36
C LYS A 223 4.14 -11.65 -10.83
N LEU A 224 2.88 -11.44 -11.20
CA LEU A 224 2.44 -11.51 -12.59
C LEU A 224 3.07 -10.38 -13.43
N TYR A 225 3.00 -9.11 -12.97
CA TYR A 225 3.56 -7.96 -13.65
C TYR A 225 5.04 -8.19 -14.00
N ARG A 226 5.84 -8.61 -13.04
CA ARG A 226 7.27 -8.89 -13.22
C ARG A 226 7.54 -10.06 -14.15
N SER A 227 6.60 -11.00 -14.30
CA SER A 227 6.73 -12.09 -15.24
C SER A 227 6.49 -11.67 -16.69
N TRP A 228 5.92 -10.49 -16.92
CA TRP A 228 5.62 -9.93 -18.24
C TRP A 228 6.42 -8.67 -18.57
N MET A 229 6.59 -7.74 -17.61
CA MET A 229 7.23 -6.45 -17.81
C MET A 229 6.67 -5.73 -19.05
N PRO A 230 5.40 -5.26 -19.02
CA PRO A 230 4.73 -4.70 -20.19
C PRO A 230 5.40 -3.39 -20.64
N HIS A 231 5.30 -3.09 -21.93
CA HIS A 231 5.78 -1.82 -22.49
C HIS A 231 4.84 -0.65 -22.18
N VAL A 232 3.53 -0.94 -22.13
CA VAL A 232 2.48 0.02 -21.77
C VAL A 232 1.61 -0.61 -20.69
N HIS A 233 1.28 0.16 -19.67
CA HIS A 233 0.32 -0.21 -18.62
C HIS A 233 -0.68 0.91 -18.41
N VAL A 234 -1.96 0.56 -18.39
CA VAL A 234 -3.06 1.49 -18.15
C VAL A 234 -3.88 1.01 -16.97
N ASP A 235 -4.18 1.91 -16.04
CA ASP A 235 -5.08 1.69 -14.92
C ASP A 235 -6.36 2.51 -15.15
N LEU A 236 -7.52 1.83 -15.24
CA LEU A 236 -8.80 2.42 -15.60
C LEU A 236 -9.65 2.64 -14.35
N HIS A 237 -9.99 3.89 -14.09
CA HIS A 237 -10.60 4.41 -12.88
C HIS A 237 -11.87 5.22 -13.10
N GLU A 238 -12.54 5.57 -12.00
CA GLU A 238 -13.60 6.57 -12.00
C GLU A 238 -13.34 7.66 -10.95
N GLN A 239 -13.58 8.92 -11.33
CA GLN A 239 -13.60 10.11 -10.47
C GLN A 239 -15.03 10.61 -10.24
N GLY A 240 -15.23 11.77 -9.59
CA GLY A 240 -16.55 12.34 -9.32
C GLY A 240 -17.42 12.41 -10.56
N TYR A 241 -18.72 12.09 -10.45
CA TYR A 241 -19.63 11.99 -11.60
C TYR A 241 -19.87 13.31 -12.33
N ASN A 242 -19.51 14.46 -11.76
CA ASN A 242 -19.56 15.78 -12.43
C ASN A 242 -18.29 16.09 -13.22
N GLU A 243 -17.25 15.26 -13.09
CA GLU A 243 -15.97 15.52 -13.75
C GLU A 243 -16.00 14.97 -15.18
N PRO A 244 -15.41 15.70 -16.16
CA PRO A 244 -15.13 15.17 -17.49
C PRO A 244 -14.16 13.99 -17.45
N TYR A 245 -13.93 13.35 -18.58
CA TYR A 245 -12.95 12.26 -18.67
C TYR A 245 -11.52 12.79 -18.56
N TYR A 246 -10.66 12.08 -17.82
CA TYR A 246 -9.23 12.36 -17.76
C TYR A 246 -8.41 11.28 -18.44
N PHE A 247 -7.38 11.68 -19.19
CA PHE A 247 -6.33 10.82 -19.73
C PHE A 247 -4.99 11.56 -19.84
N ALA A 248 -3.91 10.76 -20.03
CA ALA A 248 -2.56 11.30 -20.19
C ALA A 248 -2.43 12.38 -21.28
N PRO A 249 -1.46 13.30 -21.20
CA PRO A 249 -0.37 13.31 -20.23
C PRO A 249 -0.77 13.81 -18.84
N ALA A 250 -0.05 13.31 -17.85
CA ALA A 250 -0.26 13.61 -16.44
C ALA A 250 0.06 15.07 -16.07
N ALA A 251 -0.33 15.48 -14.86
CA ALA A 251 0.07 16.73 -14.22
C ALA A 251 1.51 16.69 -13.72
N GLU A 252 2.13 17.85 -13.52
CA GLU A 252 3.31 17.98 -12.67
C GLU A 252 2.90 17.85 -11.16
N PRO A 253 3.75 17.34 -10.27
CA PRO A 253 5.15 17.02 -10.52
C PRO A 253 5.36 15.61 -11.11
N TYR A 254 6.21 15.52 -12.11
CA TYR A 254 6.80 14.24 -12.51
C TYR A 254 8.06 14.00 -11.67
N HIS A 255 8.27 12.78 -11.24
CA HIS A 255 9.55 12.38 -10.67
C HIS A 255 10.68 12.56 -11.71
N GLU A 256 11.83 13.11 -11.31
CA GLU A 256 12.94 13.46 -12.23
C GLU A 256 13.52 12.26 -13.00
N ILE A 257 13.27 11.03 -12.52
CA ILE A 257 13.76 9.79 -13.14
C ILE A 257 12.98 9.39 -14.39
N ILE A 258 11.77 9.96 -14.58
CA ILE A 258 10.90 9.66 -15.73
C ILE A 258 11.51 10.25 -17.00
N THR A 259 11.75 9.36 -17.96
CA THR A 259 12.51 9.71 -19.16
C THR A 259 11.71 10.61 -20.11
N PRO A 260 12.41 11.44 -20.94
CA PRO A 260 11.73 12.25 -21.97
C PRO A 260 10.91 11.41 -22.95
N TRP A 261 11.35 10.17 -23.23
CA TRP A 261 10.59 9.23 -24.08
C TRP A 261 9.26 8.83 -23.46
N GLN A 262 9.24 8.45 -22.19
CA GLN A 262 8.00 8.08 -21.49
C GLN A 262 7.01 9.24 -21.51
N ARG A 263 7.44 10.46 -21.21
CA ARG A 263 6.62 11.68 -21.29
C ARG A 263 6.08 11.93 -22.70
N LYS A 264 6.92 11.76 -23.73
CA LYS A 264 6.52 11.97 -25.12
C LYS A 264 5.49 10.96 -25.60
N PHE A 265 5.65 9.69 -25.21
CA PHE A 265 4.70 8.65 -25.62
C PHE A 265 3.32 8.84 -24.97
N GLN A 266 3.27 9.30 -23.72
CA GLN A 266 2.00 9.71 -23.08
C GLN A 266 1.31 10.82 -23.85
N GLN A 267 2.06 11.79 -24.38
CA GLN A 267 1.49 12.84 -25.23
C GLN A 267 0.94 12.27 -26.55
N ASP A 268 1.63 11.30 -27.16
CA ASP A 268 1.18 10.68 -28.41
C ASP A 268 -0.11 9.88 -28.21
N ILE A 269 -0.22 9.15 -27.09
CA ILE A 269 -1.46 8.45 -26.72
C ILE A 269 -2.57 9.46 -26.43
N GLY A 270 -2.31 10.50 -25.64
CA GLY A 270 -3.29 11.54 -25.32
C GLY A 270 -3.81 12.26 -26.54
N ALA A 271 -2.94 12.56 -27.50
CA ALA A 271 -3.36 13.18 -28.78
C ALA A 271 -4.30 12.25 -29.58
N ASN A 272 -4.08 10.94 -29.55
CA ASN A 272 -4.96 9.98 -30.21
C ASN A 272 -6.30 9.84 -29.49
N HIS A 273 -6.31 9.89 -28.16
CA HIS A 273 -7.56 9.93 -27.37
C HIS A 273 -8.37 11.19 -27.68
N ALA A 274 -7.73 12.35 -27.64
CA ALA A 274 -8.35 13.62 -27.97
C ALA A 274 -9.04 13.58 -29.34
N ARG A 275 -8.40 13.02 -30.36
CA ARG A 275 -9.02 12.84 -31.69
C ARG A 275 -10.36 12.10 -31.63
N TYR A 276 -10.44 11.00 -30.85
CA TYR A 276 -11.70 10.26 -30.72
C TYR A 276 -12.73 10.98 -29.89
N PHE A 277 -12.32 11.64 -28.82
CA PHE A 277 -13.20 12.41 -27.95
C PHE A 277 -13.79 13.63 -28.68
N ASP A 278 -12.95 14.38 -29.43
CA ASP A 278 -13.38 15.52 -30.26
C ASP A 278 -14.38 15.08 -31.32
N GLN A 279 -14.16 13.95 -32.01
CA GLN A 279 -15.07 13.40 -33.00
C GLN A 279 -16.44 13.06 -32.43
N ASN A 280 -16.50 12.66 -31.15
CA ASN A 280 -17.75 12.30 -30.46
C ASN A 280 -18.35 13.46 -29.65
N GLY A 281 -17.68 14.62 -29.56
CA GLY A 281 -18.09 15.74 -28.75
C GLY A 281 -18.05 15.52 -27.25
N TRP A 282 -17.16 14.63 -26.79
CA TRP A 282 -16.99 14.30 -25.36
C TRP A 282 -15.98 15.23 -24.72
N LEU A 283 -16.31 15.74 -23.52
CA LEU A 283 -15.39 16.57 -22.73
C LEU A 283 -14.31 15.74 -22.05
N TYR A 284 -13.11 16.29 -22.00
CA TYR A 284 -11.95 15.70 -21.34
C TYR A 284 -10.98 16.78 -20.84
N PHE A 285 -10.07 16.37 -19.96
CA PHE A 285 -8.94 17.21 -19.55
C PHE A 285 -7.66 16.36 -19.41
N THR A 286 -6.52 17.04 -19.41
CA THR A 286 -5.18 16.49 -19.26
C THR A 286 -4.34 17.44 -18.42
N ARG A 287 -3.20 16.98 -17.85
CA ARG A 287 -2.21 17.82 -17.16
C ARG A 287 -2.73 18.49 -15.90
N GLU A 288 -3.77 17.94 -15.29
CA GLU A 288 -4.36 18.43 -14.05
C GLU A 288 -4.58 17.27 -13.07
N ARG A 289 -4.46 17.53 -11.76
CA ARG A 289 -4.69 16.63 -10.62
C ARG A 289 -3.73 15.44 -10.51
N PHE A 290 -3.71 14.57 -11.51
CA PHE A 290 -3.04 13.28 -11.44
C PHE A 290 -1.57 13.42 -11.86
N ASP A 291 -0.67 13.42 -10.87
CA ASP A 291 0.79 13.52 -11.06
C ASP A 291 1.45 12.14 -11.22
N LEU A 292 2.75 12.12 -11.55
CA LEU A 292 3.56 10.91 -11.63
C LEU A 292 4.72 10.98 -10.63
N LEU A 293 4.38 11.02 -9.34
CA LEU A 293 5.36 11.15 -8.26
C LEU A 293 5.35 9.95 -7.30
N TYR A 294 4.21 9.67 -6.67
CA TYR A 294 4.10 8.63 -5.64
C TYR A 294 4.28 7.23 -6.23
N PRO A 295 5.21 6.36 -5.69
CA PRO A 295 5.64 5.15 -6.39
C PRO A 295 4.67 3.97 -6.34
N SER A 296 3.55 4.09 -5.67
CA SER A 296 2.68 2.94 -5.38
C SER A 296 1.31 3.03 -6.04
N TYR A 297 1.25 3.67 -7.24
CA TYR A 297 0.10 3.68 -8.13
C TYR A 297 0.24 2.73 -9.31
N GLY A 298 -0.88 2.39 -9.93
CA GLY A 298 -0.95 1.58 -11.15
C GLY A 298 -0.38 2.24 -12.41
N ASP A 299 -0.06 3.52 -12.37
CA ASP A 299 0.64 4.25 -13.42
C ASP A 299 2.12 4.48 -13.09
N THR A 300 2.44 4.99 -11.91
CA THR A 300 3.83 5.35 -11.55
C THR A 300 4.72 4.15 -11.30
N TYR A 301 4.22 3.09 -10.62
CA TYR A 301 5.00 1.87 -10.42
C TYR A 301 5.46 1.26 -11.77
N PRO A 302 4.59 1.09 -12.79
CA PRO A 302 5.00 0.69 -14.13
C PRO A 302 6.02 1.65 -14.76
N VAL A 303 5.86 2.96 -14.61
CA VAL A 303 6.81 3.94 -15.14
C VAL A 303 8.20 3.75 -14.56
N TYR A 304 8.32 3.50 -13.26
CA TYR A 304 9.60 3.21 -12.59
C TYR A 304 10.18 1.83 -12.95
N ASN A 305 9.39 1.00 -13.62
CA ASN A 305 9.79 -0.28 -14.18
C ASN A 305 9.90 -0.25 -15.73
N GLY A 306 10.09 0.93 -16.32
CA GLY A 306 10.37 1.10 -17.75
C GLY A 306 9.16 1.13 -18.68
N SER A 307 7.95 0.88 -18.17
CA SER A 307 6.71 0.99 -18.93
C SER A 307 6.31 2.43 -19.21
N ILE A 308 5.38 2.61 -20.14
CA ILE A 308 4.56 3.82 -20.23
C ILE A 308 3.34 3.58 -19.34
N GLY A 309 3.35 4.09 -18.11
CA GLY A 309 2.24 3.96 -17.18
C GLY A 309 1.28 5.14 -17.28
N MET A 310 -0.02 4.88 -17.22
CA MET A 310 -1.07 5.91 -17.34
C MET A 310 -2.29 5.53 -16.52
N THR A 311 -2.94 6.54 -15.95
CA THR A 311 -4.27 6.46 -15.36
C THR A 311 -5.29 7.11 -16.30
N TYR A 312 -6.46 6.50 -16.46
CA TYR A 312 -7.64 7.08 -17.13
C TYR A 312 -8.78 7.15 -16.14
N GLU A 313 -9.42 8.33 -16.05
CA GLU A 313 -10.46 8.59 -15.06
C GLU A 313 -11.76 8.97 -15.75
N GLN A 314 -12.78 8.16 -15.62
CA GLN A 314 -14.14 8.45 -16.04
C GLN A 314 -14.91 9.14 -14.92
N GLY A 315 -15.65 10.20 -15.19
CA GLY A 315 -16.65 10.69 -14.22
C GLY A 315 -17.67 9.59 -13.93
N GLY A 316 -17.79 9.12 -12.68
CA GLY A 316 -18.62 7.92 -12.47
C GLY A 316 -18.87 7.49 -11.04
N ILE A 317 -18.05 7.91 -10.08
CA ILE A 317 -18.27 7.55 -8.67
C ILE A 317 -19.69 7.96 -8.23
N ARG A 318 -20.44 7.02 -7.66
CA ARG A 318 -21.85 7.12 -7.25
C ARG A 318 -22.86 7.17 -8.40
N ALA A 319 -22.45 7.12 -9.67
CA ALA A 319 -23.39 7.25 -10.79
C ALA A 319 -24.34 6.05 -10.97
N GLY A 320 -24.01 4.88 -10.42
CA GLY A 320 -24.86 3.70 -10.56
C GLY A 320 -25.10 3.34 -12.04
N LEU A 321 -26.34 3.13 -12.44
CA LEU A 321 -26.72 2.92 -13.85
C LEU A 321 -26.91 4.24 -14.61
N GLY A 322 -27.17 5.35 -13.91
CA GLY A 322 -27.28 6.67 -14.48
C GLY A 322 -27.57 7.73 -13.43
N ILE A 323 -26.93 8.88 -13.54
CA ILE A 323 -27.07 10.04 -12.64
C ILE A 323 -27.13 11.32 -13.45
N VAL A 324 -27.89 12.30 -12.99
CA VAL A 324 -27.88 13.66 -13.57
C VAL A 324 -26.67 14.39 -13.00
N ASN A 325 -25.80 14.89 -13.91
CA ASN A 325 -24.67 15.74 -13.56
C ASN A 325 -25.08 17.21 -13.37
N GLU A 326 -24.12 18.08 -13.05
CA GLU A 326 -24.38 19.51 -12.83
C GLU A 326 -24.77 20.28 -14.11
N ASP A 327 -24.41 19.76 -15.29
CA ASP A 327 -24.83 20.31 -16.57
C ASP A 327 -26.30 19.99 -16.93
N GLY A 328 -26.93 19.09 -16.15
CA GLY A 328 -28.28 18.60 -16.37
C GLY A 328 -28.35 17.36 -17.26
N ASP A 329 -27.23 16.84 -17.73
CA ASP A 329 -27.17 15.65 -18.57
C ASP A 329 -27.17 14.36 -17.71
N THR A 330 -27.76 13.29 -18.26
CA THR A 330 -27.76 11.99 -17.61
C THR A 330 -26.55 11.18 -18.04
N LEU A 331 -25.59 11.02 -17.11
CA LEU A 331 -24.40 10.17 -17.29
C LEU A 331 -24.75 8.70 -17.02
N THR A 332 -24.92 7.91 -18.08
CA THR A 332 -25.30 6.49 -17.99
C THR A 332 -24.09 5.57 -17.84
N LEU A 333 -24.30 4.35 -17.33
CA LEU A 333 -23.26 3.30 -17.30
C LEU A 333 -22.78 2.96 -18.73
N TYR A 334 -23.68 2.96 -19.71
CA TYR A 334 -23.31 2.70 -21.11
C TYR A 334 -22.38 3.79 -21.68
N ALA A 335 -22.65 5.06 -21.42
CA ALA A 335 -21.77 6.16 -21.83
C ALA A 335 -20.36 5.99 -21.19
N ARG A 336 -20.31 5.74 -19.88
CA ARG A 336 -19.05 5.57 -19.14
C ARG A 336 -18.21 4.41 -19.67
N LEU A 337 -18.80 3.22 -19.85
CA LEU A 337 -18.04 2.07 -20.38
C LEU A 337 -17.59 2.33 -21.84
N THR A 338 -18.34 3.09 -22.66
CA THR A 338 -17.98 3.42 -24.04
C THR A 338 -16.73 4.32 -24.08
N HIS A 339 -16.61 5.28 -23.18
CA HIS A 339 -15.42 6.12 -23.07
C HIS A 339 -14.18 5.27 -22.71
N HIS A 340 -14.29 4.36 -21.73
CA HIS A 340 -13.20 3.44 -21.38
C HIS A 340 -12.81 2.48 -22.51
N VAL A 341 -13.78 1.96 -23.27
CA VAL A 341 -13.51 1.12 -24.46
C VAL A 341 -12.73 1.93 -25.49
N THR A 342 -13.14 3.18 -25.73
CA THR A 342 -12.51 4.07 -26.71
C THR A 342 -11.04 4.33 -26.33
N THR A 343 -10.75 4.68 -25.09
CA THR A 343 -9.37 4.91 -24.63
C THR A 343 -8.54 3.63 -24.60
N SER A 344 -9.13 2.48 -24.23
CA SER A 344 -8.48 1.17 -24.28
C SER A 344 -8.04 0.81 -25.70
N LEU A 345 -8.97 0.90 -26.67
CA LEU A 345 -8.68 0.61 -28.08
C LEU A 345 -7.68 1.61 -28.67
N SER A 346 -7.83 2.90 -28.38
CA SER A 346 -6.90 3.94 -28.82
C SER A 346 -5.48 3.73 -28.28
N THR A 347 -5.32 3.25 -27.04
CA THR A 347 -4.01 2.87 -26.49
C THR A 347 -3.36 1.73 -27.27
N ILE A 348 -4.13 0.68 -27.57
CA ILE A 348 -3.65 -0.46 -28.37
C ILE A 348 -3.28 0.01 -29.78
N GLU A 349 -4.09 0.85 -30.41
CA GLU A 349 -3.83 1.41 -31.74
C GLU A 349 -2.48 2.13 -31.81
N VAL A 350 -2.20 3.07 -30.88
CA VAL A 350 -0.95 3.81 -30.86
C VAL A 350 0.23 2.88 -30.59
N SER A 351 0.07 1.94 -29.65
CA SER A 351 1.10 0.98 -29.32
C SER A 351 1.44 0.06 -30.51
N ALA A 352 0.43 -0.38 -31.27
CA ALA A 352 0.61 -1.18 -32.48
C ALA A 352 1.31 -0.39 -33.58
N ARG A 353 0.93 0.90 -33.80
CA ARG A 353 1.54 1.76 -34.81
C ARG A 353 2.99 2.12 -34.53
N GLN A 354 3.33 2.30 -33.25
CA GLN A 354 4.69 2.65 -32.80
C GLN A 354 5.47 1.48 -32.19
N GLN A 355 5.01 0.24 -32.42
CA GLN A 355 5.54 -0.98 -31.80
C GLN A 355 7.07 -1.05 -31.82
N GLN A 356 7.68 -0.82 -32.97
CA GLN A 356 9.14 -0.93 -33.12
C GLN A 356 9.90 0.03 -32.21
N ARG A 357 9.49 1.30 -32.19
CA ARG A 357 10.14 2.31 -31.34
C ARG A 357 9.88 2.05 -29.88
N LEU A 358 8.68 1.62 -29.53
CA LEU A 358 8.29 1.31 -28.16
C LEU A 358 9.16 0.20 -27.57
N VAL A 359 9.37 -0.90 -28.30
CA VAL A 359 10.23 -2.03 -27.91
C VAL A 359 11.69 -1.59 -27.81
N GLN A 360 12.17 -0.78 -28.76
CA GLN A 360 13.54 -0.28 -28.79
C GLN A 360 13.85 0.62 -27.59
N GLU A 361 12.99 1.56 -27.28
CA GLU A 361 13.17 2.50 -26.16
C GLU A 361 13.06 1.77 -24.80
N PHE A 362 12.19 0.77 -24.71
CA PHE A 362 12.10 -0.11 -23.55
C PHE A 362 13.41 -0.88 -23.32
N ALA A 363 13.98 -1.49 -24.36
CA ALA A 363 15.28 -2.16 -24.27
C ALA A 363 16.40 -1.20 -23.83
N SER A 364 16.42 0.02 -24.40
CA SER A 364 17.39 1.08 -24.07
C SER A 364 17.26 1.56 -22.63
N PHE A 365 16.04 1.64 -22.09
CA PHE A 365 15.81 1.98 -20.68
C PHE A 365 16.56 1.01 -19.76
N PHE A 366 16.40 -0.30 -19.96
CA PHE A 366 17.05 -1.30 -19.11
C PHE A 366 18.57 -1.40 -19.34
N GLU A 367 19.04 -1.19 -20.56
CA GLU A 367 20.47 -1.11 -20.83
C GLU A 367 21.12 0.05 -20.04
N ASN A 368 20.52 1.24 -20.10
CA ASN A 368 20.97 2.38 -19.32
C ASN A 368 20.89 2.12 -17.80
N ALA A 369 19.81 1.51 -17.32
CA ALA A 369 19.62 1.14 -15.93
C ALA A 369 20.76 0.25 -15.41
N ARG A 370 21.11 -0.81 -16.13
CA ARG A 370 22.18 -1.75 -15.74
C ARG A 370 23.58 -1.19 -15.87
N THR A 371 23.86 -0.40 -16.91
CA THR A 371 25.22 0.05 -17.21
C THR A 371 25.60 1.33 -16.48
N LYS A 372 24.68 2.29 -16.37
CA LYS A 372 24.93 3.61 -15.81
C LYS A 372 24.29 3.80 -14.43
N GLY A 373 23.26 3.00 -14.12
CA GLY A 373 22.32 3.29 -13.03
C GLY A 373 21.48 4.53 -13.35
N MET A 374 20.50 4.80 -12.52
CA MET A 374 19.61 5.94 -12.68
C MET A 374 19.62 6.79 -11.40
N GLY A 375 19.34 8.08 -11.54
CA GLY A 375 19.30 9.02 -10.43
C GLY A 375 20.67 9.49 -9.93
N SER A 376 20.64 10.31 -8.88
CA SER A 376 21.81 10.99 -8.33
C SER A 376 22.67 10.12 -7.41
N TYR A 377 22.07 9.13 -6.74
CA TYR A 377 22.77 8.21 -5.85
C TYR A 377 23.19 6.94 -6.61
N LYS A 378 24.38 6.41 -6.26
CA LYS A 378 24.96 5.22 -6.89
C LYS A 378 24.88 3.98 -5.99
N SER A 379 24.82 4.18 -4.69
CA SER A 379 24.62 3.09 -3.73
C SER A 379 23.87 3.57 -2.50
N PHE A 380 23.10 2.65 -1.92
CA PHE A 380 22.50 2.79 -0.60
C PHE A 380 23.11 1.73 0.32
N VAL A 381 23.56 2.15 1.50
CA VAL A 381 24.22 1.28 2.47
C VAL A 381 23.38 1.25 3.73
N ILE A 382 22.88 0.08 4.08
CA ILE A 382 22.13 -0.14 5.33
C ILE A 382 23.10 -0.73 6.34
N LYS A 383 23.26 -0.08 7.47
CA LYS A 383 24.15 -0.48 8.55
C LYS A 383 23.60 -1.67 9.30
N ALA A 384 24.47 -2.64 9.57
CA ALA A 384 24.12 -3.77 10.41
C ALA A 384 23.84 -3.30 11.84
N ASP A 385 22.66 -3.64 12.34
CA ASP A 385 22.25 -3.43 13.74
C ASP A 385 21.41 -4.64 14.19
N ALA A 386 21.93 -5.40 15.15
CA ALA A 386 21.26 -6.59 15.67
C ALA A 386 19.84 -6.29 16.24
N ARG A 387 19.61 -5.07 16.75
CA ARG A 387 18.29 -4.66 17.25
C ARG A 387 17.30 -4.36 16.13
N ARG A 388 17.78 -4.15 14.90
CA ARG A 388 16.98 -3.84 13.71
C ARG A 388 16.99 -4.95 12.67
N GLU A 389 17.56 -6.11 12.97
CA GLU A 389 17.67 -7.21 12.01
C GLU A 389 16.32 -7.69 11.48
N ALA A 390 15.28 -7.76 12.31
CA ALA A 390 13.93 -8.15 11.87
C ALA A 390 13.34 -7.14 10.84
N TYR A 391 13.59 -5.85 11.02
CA TYR A 391 13.20 -4.82 10.05
C TYR A 391 13.99 -4.94 8.75
N LEU A 392 15.31 -5.19 8.86
CA LEU A 392 16.16 -5.42 7.68
C LEU A 392 15.67 -6.64 6.89
N GLN A 393 15.42 -7.77 7.53
CA GLN A 393 14.91 -8.99 6.87
C GLN A 393 13.58 -8.73 6.16
N LYS A 394 12.67 -7.98 6.80
CA LYS A 394 11.39 -7.60 6.19
C LYS A 394 11.58 -6.69 4.98
N LEU A 395 12.49 -5.71 5.06
CA LEU A 395 12.86 -4.89 3.91
C LEU A 395 13.43 -5.75 2.77
N LEU A 396 14.36 -6.66 3.06
CA LEU A 396 14.96 -7.52 2.05
C LEU A 396 13.93 -8.43 1.38
N THR A 397 12.93 -8.92 2.13
CA THR A 397 11.79 -9.66 1.55
C THR A 397 11.01 -8.81 0.55
N LEU A 398 10.78 -7.53 0.85
CA LEU A 398 10.16 -6.61 -0.09
C LEU A 398 11.04 -6.39 -1.34
N LEU A 399 12.34 -6.22 -1.16
CA LEU A 399 13.28 -6.07 -2.28
C LEU A 399 13.31 -7.31 -3.18
N ASP A 400 13.28 -8.51 -2.61
CA ASP A 400 13.20 -9.78 -3.35
C ASP A 400 11.91 -9.85 -4.18
N ALA A 401 10.77 -9.45 -3.61
CA ALA A 401 9.50 -9.41 -4.31
C ALA A 401 9.54 -8.48 -5.52
N HIS A 402 10.27 -7.36 -5.44
CA HIS A 402 10.53 -6.45 -6.55
C HIS A 402 11.72 -6.86 -7.42
N GLY A 403 12.50 -7.90 -7.03
CA GLY A 403 13.74 -8.33 -7.69
C GLY A 403 14.84 -7.27 -7.69
N ILE A 404 14.89 -6.47 -6.66
CA ILE A 404 15.97 -5.53 -6.40
C ILE A 404 17.17 -6.31 -5.83
N GLU A 405 18.32 -6.16 -6.46
CA GLU A 405 19.54 -6.85 -6.08
C GLU A 405 20.26 -6.11 -4.94
N TYR A 406 20.72 -6.88 -3.95
CA TYR A 406 21.52 -6.39 -2.83
C TYR A 406 22.57 -7.43 -2.42
N LYS A 407 23.64 -6.99 -1.79
CA LYS A 407 24.73 -7.88 -1.29
C LYS A 407 25.28 -7.32 0.01
N PHE A 408 26.07 -8.13 0.69
CA PHE A 408 26.93 -7.64 1.78
C PHE A 408 27.92 -6.59 1.26
N GLY A 409 28.35 -5.69 2.14
CA GLY A 409 29.40 -4.72 1.86
C GLY A 409 30.80 -5.37 1.84
N THR A 410 31.75 -4.63 1.30
CA THR A 410 33.19 -4.89 1.47
C THR A 410 33.77 -3.78 2.33
N ALA A 411 34.64 -4.12 3.29
CA ALA A 411 35.22 -3.14 4.20
C ALA A 411 35.90 -1.98 3.42
N ALA A 412 35.40 -0.77 3.63
CA ALA A 412 35.83 0.45 2.95
C ALA A 412 35.42 1.70 3.76
N THR A 413 35.99 2.83 3.41
CA THR A 413 35.49 4.16 3.82
C THR A 413 34.74 4.79 2.67
N ALA A 414 33.56 5.32 2.93
CA ALA A 414 32.73 6.00 1.93
C ALA A 414 32.22 7.33 2.48
N LYS A 415 31.77 8.22 1.60
CA LYS A 415 31.09 9.47 1.93
C LYS A 415 29.66 9.41 1.43
N GLY A 416 28.70 9.81 2.26
CA GLY A 416 27.30 9.80 1.87
C GLY A 416 26.40 10.56 2.82
N TYR A 417 25.16 10.75 2.36
CA TYR A 417 24.10 11.35 3.15
C TYR A 417 23.65 10.36 4.23
N ASN A 418 23.77 10.75 5.49
CA ASN A 418 23.28 9.99 6.63
C ASN A 418 21.82 10.31 6.88
N TYR A 419 20.94 9.27 6.81
CA TYR A 419 19.50 9.44 7.03
C TYR A 419 19.15 9.90 8.45
N ALA A 420 19.94 9.51 9.45
CA ALA A 420 19.67 9.88 10.85
C ALA A 420 20.02 11.33 11.17
N THR A 421 21.10 11.88 10.57
CA THR A 421 21.58 13.23 10.84
C THR A 421 21.20 14.24 9.76
N ALA A 422 20.67 13.77 8.62
CA ALA A 422 20.38 14.56 7.43
C ALA A 422 21.61 15.33 6.87
N LYS A 423 22.83 14.80 7.08
CA LYS A 423 24.10 15.43 6.69
C LYS A 423 24.95 14.50 5.84
N GLU A 424 25.81 15.09 5.00
CA GLU A 424 26.87 14.36 4.31
C GLU A 424 28.01 14.06 5.30
N GLU A 425 28.32 12.77 5.47
CA GLU A 425 29.31 12.28 6.42
C GLU A 425 30.22 11.24 5.79
N THR A 426 31.43 11.11 6.35
CA THR A 426 32.31 9.98 6.06
C THR A 426 31.98 8.84 7.03
N PHE A 427 31.83 7.64 6.51
CA PHE A 427 31.46 6.46 7.31
C PHE A 427 32.22 5.21 6.86
N SER A 428 32.32 4.21 7.73
CA SER A 428 32.88 2.92 7.40
C SER A 428 31.81 1.97 6.88
N VAL A 429 32.10 1.26 5.80
CA VAL A 429 31.35 0.10 5.32
C VAL A 429 31.99 -1.15 5.89
N THR A 430 31.19 -2.09 6.36
CA THR A 430 31.64 -3.38 6.89
C THR A 430 31.08 -4.54 6.08
N SER A 431 31.61 -5.74 6.30
CA SER A 431 31.11 -6.97 5.67
C SER A 431 29.76 -7.45 6.24
N ALA A 432 29.22 -6.79 7.25
CA ALA A 432 27.89 -7.07 7.80
C ALA A 432 26.82 -6.10 7.24
N ASP A 433 27.22 -4.97 6.66
CA ASP A 433 26.30 -3.99 6.09
C ASP A 433 25.70 -4.50 4.77
N VAL A 434 24.49 -4.07 4.45
CA VAL A 434 23.85 -4.39 3.17
C VAL A 434 24.02 -3.22 2.20
N VAL A 435 24.47 -3.52 0.99
CA VAL A 435 24.71 -2.56 -0.08
C VAL A 435 23.78 -2.83 -1.25
N ILE A 436 23.02 -1.80 -1.65
CA ILE A 436 22.13 -1.80 -2.79
C ILE A 436 22.67 -0.82 -3.81
N ASN A 437 23.16 -1.32 -4.96
CA ASN A 437 23.67 -0.48 -6.04
C ASN A 437 22.57 -0.12 -7.02
N THR A 438 22.56 1.12 -7.52
CA THR A 438 21.56 1.55 -8.51
C THR A 438 21.85 1.04 -9.93
N ALA A 439 23.07 0.58 -10.24
CA ALA A 439 23.38 -0.04 -11.53
C ALA A 439 22.88 -1.49 -11.58
N GLN A 440 21.58 -1.65 -11.78
CA GLN A 440 20.86 -2.93 -11.87
C GLN A 440 19.58 -2.76 -12.72
N THR A 441 18.90 -3.86 -13.04
CA THR A 441 17.66 -3.83 -13.82
C THR A 441 16.61 -2.88 -13.23
N ASN A 442 16.44 -2.86 -11.90
CA ASN A 442 15.46 -2.04 -11.20
C ASN A 442 16.00 -0.68 -10.75
N ALA A 443 16.96 -0.11 -11.48
CA ALA A 443 17.67 1.13 -11.10
C ALA A 443 16.75 2.30 -10.74
N ALA A 444 15.72 2.54 -11.55
CA ALA A 444 14.76 3.62 -11.30
C ALA A 444 13.96 3.39 -10.03
N LEU A 445 13.43 2.17 -9.85
CA LEU A 445 12.67 1.81 -8.65
C LEU A 445 13.54 1.90 -7.38
N VAL A 446 14.80 1.43 -7.44
CA VAL A 446 15.77 1.57 -6.33
C VAL A 446 15.95 3.03 -5.96
N GLN A 447 16.20 3.90 -6.95
CA GLN A 447 16.38 5.34 -6.70
C GLN A 447 15.15 5.91 -5.99
N VAL A 448 13.95 5.68 -6.55
CA VAL A 448 12.69 6.23 -6.04
C VAL A 448 12.37 5.75 -4.62
N LEU A 449 12.60 4.46 -4.32
CA LEU A 449 12.27 3.89 -3.01
C LEU A 449 13.28 4.25 -1.91
N PHE A 450 14.52 4.59 -2.30
CA PHE A 450 15.60 4.79 -1.32
C PHE A 450 16.12 6.22 -1.24
N GLU A 451 15.85 7.10 -2.19
CA GLU A 451 16.39 8.47 -2.08
C GLU A 451 15.91 9.16 -0.79
N PRO A 452 16.80 9.89 -0.10
CA PRO A 452 16.47 10.55 1.16
C PRO A 452 15.39 11.61 1.00
N ARG A 453 15.39 12.31 -0.12
CA ARG A 453 14.45 13.39 -0.45
C ARG A 453 14.12 13.35 -1.92
N THR A 454 12.85 13.31 -2.22
CA THR A 454 12.34 13.44 -3.59
C THR A 454 12.30 14.91 -3.97
N LYS A 455 12.80 15.24 -5.17
CA LYS A 455 12.74 16.59 -5.70
C LYS A 455 11.34 16.88 -6.22
N LEU A 456 10.72 17.91 -5.70
CA LEU A 456 9.41 18.38 -6.15
C LEU A 456 9.60 19.53 -7.15
N ALA A 457 9.03 19.38 -8.34
CA ALA A 457 8.96 20.44 -9.34
C ALA A 457 7.78 21.39 -9.06
N ASP A 458 6.74 20.89 -8.44
CA ASP A 458 5.59 21.65 -7.94
C ASP A 458 5.24 21.18 -6.52
N SER A 459 4.58 22.03 -5.74
CA SER A 459 4.12 21.72 -4.38
C SER A 459 2.69 21.15 -4.34
N ALA A 460 1.93 21.28 -5.43
CA ALA A 460 0.62 20.66 -5.58
C ALA A 460 0.80 19.20 -5.97
N THR A 461 0.56 18.27 -5.04
CA THR A 461 0.69 16.82 -5.25
C THR A 461 -0.61 16.12 -4.90
N TYR A 462 -0.87 15.02 -5.59
CA TYR A 462 -2.08 14.21 -5.38
C TYR A 462 -2.00 13.32 -4.13
N ASP A 463 -0.80 12.89 -3.72
CA ASP A 463 -0.57 12.01 -2.56
C ASP A 463 0.66 12.44 -1.76
N ILE A 464 1.13 11.56 -0.86
CA ILE A 464 2.31 11.84 -0.03
C ILE A 464 3.56 12.11 -0.86
N THR A 465 4.40 13.00 -0.34
CA THR A 465 5.64 13.46 -1.00
C THR A 465 6.91 12.84 -0.41
N ALA A 466 6.77 11.97 0.58
CA ALA A 466 7.90 11.29 1.21
C ALA A 466 7.52 9.86 1.63
N TRP A 467 8.36 8.88 1.28
CA TRP A 467 8.13 7.45 1.50
C TRP A 467 9.41 6.62 1.69
N SER A 468 10.58 7.24 1.69
CA SER A 468 11.89 6.58 1.66
C SER A 468 11.99 5.40 2.65
N LEU A 469 12.34 4.22 2.14
CA LEU A 469 12.32 2.97 2.89
C LEU A 469 13.22 2.96 4.13
N PRO A 470 14.44 3.55 4.14
CA PRO A 470 15.23 3.63 5.36
C PRO A 470 14.49 4.31 6.53
N TYR A 471 13.73 5.36 6.25
CA TYR A 471 12.88 6.01 7.26
C TYR A 471 11.67 5.15 7.64
N ALA A 472 10.96 4.61 6.63
CA ALA A 472 9.78 3.80 6.86
C ALA A 472 10.06 2.54 7.70
N TYR A 473 11.28 1.99 7.60
CA TYR A 473 11.73 0.82 8.36
C TYR A 473 12.56 1.18 9.61
N GLY A 474 12.85 2.47 9.83
CA GLY A 474 13.66 2.91 10.98
C GLY A 474 15.08 2.37 10.97
N LEU A 475 15.68 2.22 9.78
CA LEU A 475 17.01 1.66 9.59
C LEU A 475 18.06 2.76 9.50
N HIS A 476 19.25 2.50 10.07
CA HIS A 476 20.40 3.37 9.90
C HIS A 476 21.00 3.14 8.51
N ALA A 477 21.01 4.16 7.67
CA ALA A 477 21.43 4.04 6.29
C ALA A 477 22.19 5.28 5.80
N TYR A 478 22.91 5.09 4.68
CA TYR A 478 23.61 6.13 3.94
C TYR A 478 23.27 6.04 2.45
N ALA A 479 23.08 7.19 1.81
CA ALA A 479 22.96 7.31 0.36
C ALA A 479 24.24 7.92 -0.21
N THR A 480 24.93 7.24 -1.15
CA THR A 480 26.22 7.64 -1.67
C THR A 480 26.17 8.02 -3.15
N LYS A 481 26.88 9.07 -3.53
CA LYS A 481 27.04 9.50 -4.93
C LYS A 481 28.11 8.70 -5.68
N GLU A 482 28.84 7.87 -4.97
CA GLU A 482 29.84 6.96 -5.52
C GLU A 482 29.38 5.51 -5.31
N ARG A 483 29.85 4.62 -6.19
CA ARG A 483 29.53 3.20 -6.10
C ARG A 483 30.33 2.54 -4.97
N VAL A 484 29.62 1.93 -4.04
CA VAL A 484 30.21 1.11 -2.97
C VAL A 484 30.40 -0.33 -3.46
N VAL A 485 31.56 -0.91 -3.17
CA VAL A 485 31.90 -2.28 -3.57
C VAL A 485 31.06 -3.28 -2.78
N GLN A 486 30.39 -4.15 -3.51
CA GLN A 486 29.61 -5.25 -2.95
C GLN A 486 30.49 -6.47 -2.72
N GLY A 487 30.23 -7.21 -1.64
CA GLY A 487 30.89 -8.47 -1.29
C GLY A 487 30.04 -9.70 -1.63
N ALA A 488 29.94 -10.63 -0.70
CA ALA A 488 29.17 -11.87 -0.84
C ALA A 488 27.67 -11.62 -0.91
N ASN A 489 26.92 -12.60 -1.42
CA ASN A 489 25.46 -12.59 -1.37
C ASN A 489 25.00 -12.63 0.09
N TRP A 490 23.99 -11.83 0.42
CA TRP A 490 23.39 -11.82 1.73
C TRP A 490 22.75 -13.17 2.05
N LYS A 491 22.90 -13.61 3.29
CA LYS A 491 22.24 -14.81 3.83
C LYS A 491 21.66 -14.47 5.19
N PRO A 492 20.42 -14.91 5.51
CA PRO A 492 19.88 -14.74 6.85
C PRO A 492 20.74 -15.45 7.88
N SER A 493 20.89 -14.84 9.05
CA SER A 493 21.51 -15.48 10.19
C SER A 493 20.62 -16.64 10.67
N SER A 494 21.11 -17.86 10.63
CA SER A 494 20.39 -18.99 11.20
C SER A 494 20.86 -19.17 12.64
N MET A 495 19.98 -18.94 13.58
CA MET A 495 20.27 -19.19 15.00
C MET A 495 19.34 -20.27 15.52
N ALA A 496 19.90 -21.37 15.96
CA ALA A 496 19.16 -22.34 16.75
C ALA A 496 18.95 -21.76 18.17
N THR A 497 17.73 -21.84 18.67
CA THR A 497 17.44 -21.41 20.04
C THR A 497 18.21 -22.30 21.05
N PRO A 498 19.10 -21.72 21.88
CA PRO A 498 19.85 -22.49 22.84
C PRO A 498 18.95 -23.14 23.91
N THR A 499 19.39 -24.24 24.48
CA THR A 499 18.68 -24.86 25.59
C THR A 499 18.86 -24.07 26.89
N THR A 500 17.87 -24.12 27.76
CA THR A 500 17.92 -23.52 29.11
C THR A 500 17.09 -24.36 30.06
N THR A 501 17.33 -24.18 31.37
CA THR A 501 16.55 -24.81 32.45
C THR A 501 15.79 -23.80 33.29
N TYR A 502 16.07 -22.51 33.15
CA TYR A 502 15.48 -21.43 33.94
C TYR A 502 14.48 -20.57 33.16
N GLY A 503 14.89 -20.03 32.01
CA GLY A 503 14.04 -19.17 31.20
C GLY A 503 14.73 -18.61 29.98
N TYR A 504 13.98 -17.80 29.22
CA TYR A 504 14.48 -17.03 28.07
C TYR A 504 14.18 -15.56 28.23
N ALA A 505 15.09 -14.71 27.72
CA ALA A 505 14.85 -13.30 27.46
C ALA A 505 14.58 -13.11 25.97
N LEU A 506 13.50 -12.38 25.66
CA LEU A 506 13.12 -11.92 24.33
C LEU A 506 13.33 -10.41 24.25
N SER A 507 14.25 -9.95 23.40
CA SER A 507 14.45 -8.52 23.17
C SER A 507 13.23 -7.91 22.47
N TRP A 508 12.67 -6.85 23.05
CA TRP A 508 11.47 -6.17 22.54
C TRP A 508 11.86 -5.07 21.57
N THR A 509 12.28 -5.43 20.35
CA THR A 509 12.85 -4.48 19.39
C THR A 509 12.14 -4.47 18.05
N SER A 510 11.08 -5.28 17.88
CA SER A 510 10.38 -5.40 16.59
C SER A 510 8.94 -5.90 16.75
N PRO A 511 8.05 -5.63 15.76
CA PRO A 511 6.71 -6.24 15.72
C PRO A 511 6.74 -7.78 15.69
N ALA A 512 7.80 -8.39 15.16
CA ALA A 512 7.97 -9.85 15.17
C ALA A 512 8.12 -10.39 16.58
N ALA A 513 8.87 -9.70 17.45
CA ALA A 513 8.98 -10.05 18.87
C ALA A 513 7.62 -9.92 19.57
N ALA A 514 6.84 -8.86 19.24
CA ALA A 514 5.49 -8.68 19.77
C ALA A 514 4.53 -9.79 19.30
N SER A 515 4.57 -10.18 18.03
CA SER A 515 3.79 -11.30 17.49
C SER A 515 4.12 -12.62 18.16
N PHE A 516 5.40 -12.87 18.43
CA PHE A 516 5.83 -14.06 19.18
C PHE A 516 5.30 -14.05 20.62
N ALA A 517 5.44 -12.93 21.34
CA ALA A 517 4.88 -12.78 22.69
C ALA A 517 3.35 -12.95 22.68
N ALA A 518 2.66 -12.39 21.67
CA ALA A 518 1.22 -12.55 21.48
C ALA A 518 0.83 -14.03 21.32
N ARG A 519 1.57 -14.82 20.53
CA ARG A 519 1.39 -16.27 20.38
C ARG A 519 1.54 -17.01 21.71
N LEU A 520 2.56 -16.64 22.50
CA LEU A 520 2.79 -17.25 23.82
C LEU A 520 1.64 -16.94 24.80
N LEU A 521 1.20 -15.68 24.83
CA LEU A 521 0.07 -15.24 25.66
C LEU A 521 -1.24 -15.96 25.30
N GLN A 522 -1.55 -16.08 24.00
CA GLN A 522 -2.74 -16.80 23.51
C GLN A 522 -2.68 -18.29 23.87
N ALA A 523 -1.50 -18.90 23.87
CA ALA A 523 -1.31 -20.27 24.37
C ALA A 523 -1.43 -20.38 25.91
N GLY A 524 -1.58 -19.25 26.60
CA GLY A 524 -1.68 -19.17 28.05
C GLY A 524 -0.34 -19.32 28.79
N ILE A 525 0.77 -19.05 28.10
CA ILE A 525 2.08 -18.92 28.73
C ILE A 525 2.10 -17.56 29.42
N LYS A 526 2.47 -17.57 30.70
CA LYS A 526 2.65 -16.37 31.49
C LYS A 526 4.00 -15.73 31.18
N LEU A 527 3.97 -14.46 30.84
CA LEU A 527 5.12 -13.66 30.51
C LEU A 527 5.29 -12.52 31.53
N ARG A 528 6.51 -12.03 31.63
CA ARG A 528 6.84 -10.81 32.36
C ARG A 528 7.67 -9.89 31.47
N TYR A 529 7.75 -8.61 31.79
CA TYR A 529 8.69 -7.67 31.16
C TYR A 529 9.42 -6.85 32.21
N ALA A 530 10.67 -6.51 31.91
CA ALA A 530 11.47 -5.64 32.75
C ALA A 530 11.21 -4.17 32.37
N GLU A 531 10.89 -3.33 33.35
CA GLU A 531 10.71 -1.89 33.18
C GLU A 531 12.06 -1.20 32.96
N ASP A 532 13.09 -1.62 33.66
CA ASP A 532 14.43 -1.08 33.57
C ASP A 532 15.40 -2.02 32.85
N SER A 533 16.53 -1.49 32.41
CA SER A 533 17.62 -2.32 31.91
C SER A 533 18.24 -3.17 33.01
N PHE A 534 18.70 -4.38 32.66
CA PHE A 534 19.38 -5.28 33.58
C PHE A 534 20.54 -6.00 32.88
N THR A 535 21.46 -6.54 33.69
CA THR A 535 22.58 -7.37 33.22
C THR A 535 22.56 -8.71 33.92
N THR A 536 22.55 -9.82 33.16
CA THR A 536 22.67 -11.18 33.67
C THR A 536 23.43 -12.04 32.65
N ASP A 537 24.13 -13.07 33.14
CA ASP A 537 24.99 -13.94 32.33
C ASP A 537 25.98 -13.15 31.44
N GLY A 538 26.47 -11.98 31.92
CA GLY A 538 27.38 -11.10 31.21
C GLY A 538 26.75 -10.34 30.04
N LYS A 539 25.43 -10.41 29.86
CA LYS A 539 24.69 -9.71 28.78
C LYS A 539 23.82 -8.61 29.38
N LYS A 540 23.81 -7.45 28.71
CA LYS A 540 22.90 -6.34 29.00
C LYS A 540 21.62 -6.48 28.21
N PHE A 541 20.50 -6.23 28.86
CA PHE A 541 19.15 -6.21 28.29
C PHE A 541 18.51 -4.83 28.48
N ASP A 542 17.81 -4.36 27.45
CA ASP A 542 17.17 -3.06 27.45
C ASP A 542 15.77 -3.11 28.13
N PRO A 543 15.21 -1.96 28.55
CA PRO A 543 13.83 -1.87 29.01
C PRO A 543 12.85 -2.48 28.02
N GLY A 544 11.77 -3.09 28.54
CA GLY A 544 10.78 -3.81 27.72
C GLY A 544 11.16 -5.25 27.39
N THR A 545 12.35 -5.73 27.75
CA THR A 545 12.73 -7.13 27.54
C THR A 545 11.72 -8.07 28.19
N VAL A 546 11.16 -9.00 27.38
CA VAL A 546 10.17 -9.98 27.84
C VAL A 546 10.86 -11.22 28.39
N LEU A 547 10.43 -11.64 29.57
CA LEU A 547 10.95 -12.80 30.30
C LEU A 547 9.95 -13.96 30.18
N ILE A 548 10.45 -15.12 29.70
CA ILE A 548 9.70 -16.36 29.53
C ILE A 548 10.27 -17.34 30.54
N LEU A 549 9.73 -17.37 31.76
CA LEU A 549 10.27 -18.11 32.88
C LEU A 549 9.52 -19.42 33.09
N LYS A 550 10.22 -20.46 33.56
CA LYS A 550 9.60 -21.71 33.99
C LYS A 550 8.62 -21.49 35.17
N THR A 551 8.99 -20.61 36.10
CA THR A 551 8.13 -20.16 37.19
C THR A 551 6.83 -19.58 36.67
N SER A 552 5.72 -20.00 37.25
CA SER A 552 4.35 -19.69 36.83
C SER A 552 3.88 -20.39 35.53
N ASN A 553 4.72 -21.23 34.93
CA ASN A 553 4.44 -22.01 33.74
C ASN A 553 4.62 -23.54 33.97
N GLU A 554 4.63 -23.97 35.21
CA GLU A 554 4.90 -25.37 35.66
C GLU A 554 3.91 -26.37 35.03
N ARG A 555 2.70 -25.92 34.67
CA ARG A 555 1.68 -26.75 34.00
C ARG A 555 2.13 -27.31 32.65
N TRP A 556 3.15 -26.72 32.02
CA TRP A 556 3.72 -27.19 30.79
C TRP A 556 4.75 -28.31 30.96
N GLY A 557 5.18 -28.58 32.19
CA GLY A 557 6.09 -29.66 32.54
C GLY A 557 7.44 -29.60 31.83
N ASN A 558 8.00 -30.75 31.49
CA ASN A 558 9.31 -30.84 30.84
C ASN A 558 9.30 -30.39 29.37
N MET A 559 8.16 -30.33 28.71
CA MET A 559 8.03 -29.91 27.32
C MET A 559 8.02 -28.38 27.13
N PHE A 560 8.07 -27.61 28.22
CA PHE A 560 7.96 -26.15 28.17
C PHE A 560 9.01 -25.51 27.25
N PHE A 561 10.28 -25.77 27.51
CA PHE A 561 11.37 -25.15 26.76
C PHE A 561 11.45 -25.66 25.32
N ASP A 562 11.20 -26.97 25.09
CA ASP A 562 11.20 -27.55 23.75
C ASP A 562 10.12 -26.88 22.87
N LYS A 563 8.94 -26.65 23.42
CA LYS A 563 7.85 -26.00 22.71
C LYS A 563 8.17 -24.54 22.40
N ILE A 564 8.72 -23.79 23.33
CA ILE A 564 9.13 -22.40 23.13
C ILE A 564 10.23 -22.30 22.07
N SER A 565 11.25 -23.16 22.15
CA SER A 565 12.32 -23.22 21.17
C SER A 565 11.80 -23.55 19.76
N ALA A 566 10.89 -24.53 19.63
CA ALA A 566 10.29 -24.88 18.38
C ALA A 566 9.52 -23.70 17.75
N TRP A 567 8.70 -23.01 18.55
CA TRP A 567 7.96 -21.84 18.07
C TRP A 567 8.86 -20.64 17.74
N ALA A 568 9.92 -20.42 18.49
CA ALA A 568 10.89 -19.38 18.21
C ALA A 568 11.64 -19.64 16.89
N ASN A 569 12.06 -20.89 16.66
CA ASN A 569 12.72 -21.31 15.43
C ASN A 569 11.78 -21.20 14.22
N GLU A 570 10.49 -21.59 14.37
CA GLU A 570 9.47 -21.44 13.33
C GLU A 570 9.28 -19.99 12.88
N GLN A 571 9.36 -19.04 13.82
CA GLN A 571 9.19 -17.60 13.53
C GLN A 571 10.53 -16.86 13.38
N SER A 572 11.65 -17.56 13.37
CA SER A 572 13.00 -16.97 13.30
C SER A 572 13.26 -15.94 14.42
N ILE A 573 12.73 -16.21 15.62
CA ILE A 573 12.91 -15.34 16.79
C ILE A 573 14.14 -15.78 17.59
N ASN A 574 15.00 -14.81 17.87
CA ASN A 574 16.18 -15.03 18.71
C ASN A 574 15.81 -14.93 20.20
N LEU A 575 15.96 -16.03 20.92
CA LEU A 575 15.80 -16.09 22.37
C LEU A 575 17.17 -16.24 23.05
N VAL A 576 17.39 -15.44 24.07
CA VAL A 576 18.60 -15.53 24.89
C VAL A 576 18.32 -16.41 26.12
N PRO A 577 19.03 -17.51 26.34
CA PRO A 577 18.84 -18.34 27.50
C PRO A 577 19.29 -17.62 28.79
N LEU A 578 18.54 -17.83 29.87
CA LEU A 578 18.79 -17.29 31.19
C LEU A 578 19.12 -18.47 32.12
N SER A 579 20.14 -18.32 32.94
CA SER A 579 20.60 -19.34 33.88
C SER A 579 20.04 -19.13 35.29
N SER A 580 19.67 -17.88 35.63
CA SER A 580 19.27 -17.48 36.99
C SER A 580 18.34 -16.26 36.96
N GLY A 581 17.57 -16.09 38.03
CA GLY A 581 16.80 -14.88 38.28
C GLY A 581 17.54 -13.83 39.12
N LEU A 582 18.76 -14.17 39.61
CA LEU A 582 19.64 -13.20 40.26
C LEU A 582 20.41 -12.44 39.15
N VAL A 583 20.24 -11.13 39.08
CA VAL A 583 20.89 -10.30 38.06
C VAL A 583 22.17 -9.65 38.62
N GLN A 584 23.14 -9.43 37.74
CA GLN A 584 24.40 -8.78 38.10
C GLN A 584 24.25 -7.28 38.30
N GLN A 585 23.35 -6.64 37.56
CA GLN A 585 23.00 -5.21 37.64
C GLN A 585 21.53 -5.03 37.26
N GLY A 586 20.84 -4.11 37.92
CA GLY A 586 19.41 -3.86 37.74
C GLY A 586 18.57 -4.65 38.75
N SER A 587 17.30 -4.88 38.41
CA SER A 587 16.31 -5.50 39.30
C SER A 587 16.19 -6.99 39.03
N ASP A 588 16.23 -7.81 40.10
CA ASP A 588 15.97 -9.26 40.03
C ASP A 588 14.57 -9.56 39.47
N PHE A 589 14.37 -10.73 38.86
CA PHE A 589 13.14 -11.08 38.17
C PHE A 589 11.87 -11.19 39.05
N GLY A 590 12.05 -11.16 40.35
CA GLY A 590 10.97 -11.09 41.34
C GLY A 590 10.66 -9.68 41.85
N SER A 591 11.40 -8.66 41.39
CA SER A 591 11.22 -7.25 41.76
C SER A 591 9.89 -6.70 41.30
N ASP A 592 9.45 -5.61 41.93
CA ASP A 592 8.31 -4.77 41.50
C ASP A 592 8.55 -4.06 40.15
N LYS A 593 9.81 -3.96 39.68
CA LYS A 593 10.21 -3.46 38.37
C LYS A 593 10.11 -4.53 37.25
N VAL A 594 9.61 -5.72 37.57
CA VAL A 594 9.39 -6.82 36.62
C VAL A 594 7.90 -7.18 36.61
N HIS A 595 7.17 -6.62 35.65
CA HIS A 595 5.71 -6.65 35.59
C HIS A 595 5.19 -7.89 34.86
N ALA A 596 3.99 -8.36 35.24
CA ALA A 596 3.30 -9.41 34.52
C ALA A 596 2.71 -8.84 33.21
N MET A 597 2.98 -9.49 32.09
CA MET A 597 2.38 -9.19 30.80
C MET A 597 1.07 -9.97 30.65
N ARG A 598 -0.02 -9.31 30.29
CA ARG A 598 -1.34 -9.93 30.12
C ARG A 598 -1.74 -9.95 28.65
N ALA A 599 -2.57 -10.93 28.27
CA ALA A 599 -3.23 -10.98 26.99
C ALA A 599 -4.46 -10.03 27.01
N PRO A 600 -4.42 -8.84 26.37
CA PRO A 600 -5.54 -7.93 26.42
C PRO A 600 -6.69 -8.40 25.51
N ARG A 601 -7.94 -8.20 25.94
CA ARG A 601 -9.13 -8.33 25.10
C ARG A 601 -9.31 -6.98 24.40
N VAL A 602 -9.30 -6.97 23.08
CA VAL A 602 -9.22 -5.75 22.28
C VAL A 602 -10.50 -5.52 21.49
N ALA A 603 -11.04 -4.31 21.55
CA ALA A 603 -12.08 -3.80 20.68
C ALA A 603 -11.53 -2.76 19.71
N LEU A 604 -12.01 -2.77 18.45
CA LEU A 604 -11.80 -1.76 17.44
C LEU A 604 -13.15 -1.20 17.00
N LEU A 605 -13.38 0.09 17.12
CA LEU A 605 -14.59 0.71 16.59
C LEU A 605 -14.53 0.81 15.07
N SER A 606 -15.60 0.41 14.41
CA SER A 606 -15.73 0.38 12.95
C SER A 606 -17.18 0.79 12.54
N GLY A 607 -17.39 1.10 11.26
CA GLY A 607 -18.71 1.47 10.75
C GLY A 607 -18.83 2.96 10.43
N GLU A 608 -20.05 3.40 10.13
CA GLU A 608 -20.34 4.80 9.77
C GLU A 608 -19.77 5.79 10.78
N GLY A 609 -19.00 6.76 10.27
CA GLY A 609 -18.28 7.74 11.08
C GLY A 609 -16.78 7.44 11.23
N THR A 610 -16.31 6.24 10.90
CA THR A 610 -14.89 5.89 10.84
C THR A 610 -14.37 5.91 9.40
N TYR A 611 -13.08 6.19 9.22
CA TYR A 611 -12.44 6.03 7.93
C TYR A 611 -12.09 4.57 7.70
N SER A 612 -12.74 3.96 6.71
CA SER A 612 -12.62 2.51 6.48
C SER A 612 -11.18 2.07 6.23
N LEU A 613 -10.36 2.86 5.52
CA LEU A 613 -8.96 2.55 5.28
C LEU A 613 -8.16 2.46 6.60
N SER A 614 -8.34 3.43 7.50
CA SER A 614 -7.64 3.42 8.80
C SER A 614 -8.11 2.27 9.70
N VAL A 615 -9.41 1.95 9.70
CA VAL A 615 -9.93 0.75 10.36
C VAL A 615 -9.30 -0.51 9.79
N GLY A 616 -9.17 -0.58 8.46
CA GLY A 616 -8.55 -1.70 7.76
C GLY A 616 -7.09 -1.89 8.12
N GLU A 617 -6.33 -0.82 8.25
CA GLU A 617 -4.92 -0.86 8.66
C GLU A 617 -4.76 -1.52 10.03
N VAL A 618 -5.60 -1.15 11.01
CA VAL A 618 -5.60 -1.74 12.34
C VAL A 618 -6.05 -3.19 12.29
N TRP A 619 -7.18 -3.48 11.63
CA TRP A 619 -7.74 -4.83 11.51
C TRP A 619 -6.75 -5.80 10.87
N HIS A 620 -6.19 -5.44 9.70
CA HIS A 620 -5.17 -6.24 9.00
C HIS A 620 -3.91 -6.44 9.84
N PHE A 621 -3.48 -5.40 10.58
CA PHE A 621 -2.32 -5.51 11.46
C PHE A 621 -2.56 -6.60 12.52
N PHE A 622 -3.71 -6.59 13.18
CA PHE A 622 -4.07 -7.61 14.17
C PHE A 622 -4.09 -9.02 13.57
N GLU A 623 -4.82 -9.22 12.48
CA GLU A 623 -5.06 -10.57 11.95
C GLU A 623 -3.89 -11.13 11.15
N ARG A 624 -3.21 -10.30 10.35
CA ARG A 624 -2.21 -10.76 9.38
C ARG A 624 -0.77 -10.56 9.80
N GLN A 625 -0.50 -9.67 10.74
CA GLN A 625 0.87 -9.36 11.15
C GLN A 625 1.13 -9.74 12.61
N LEU A 626 0.24 -9.34 13.52
CA LEU A 626 0.36 -9.66 14.94
C LEU A 626 -0.18 -11.07 15.26
N ASN A 627 -1.09 -11.58 14.43
CA ASN A 627 -1.83 -12.82 14.63
C ASN A 627 -2.51 -12.85 16.01
N TYR A 628 -3.22 -11.77 16.33
CA TYR A 628 -3.88 -11.55 17.62
C TYR A 628 -5.35 -11.17 17.43
N PRO A 629 -6.27 -11.74 18.22
CA PRO A 629 -7.70 -11.48 18.05
C PRO A 629 -8.06 -10.02 18.36
N VAL A 630 -8.92 -9.44 17.52
CA VAL A 630 -9.55 -8.14 17.73
C VAL A 630 -11.06 -8.27 17.44
N THR A 631 -11.87 -7.61 18.24
CA THR A 631 -13.32 -7.56 18.03
C THR A 631 -13.70 -6.23 17.39
N LEU A 632 -14.27 -6.26 16.20
CA LEU A 632 -14.81 -5.07 15.54
C LEU A 632 -16.19 -4.78 16.15
N LEU A 633 -16.36 -3.60 16.72
CA LEU A 633 -17.63 -3.11 17.25
C LEU A 633 -18.19 -2.04 16.32
N ASN A 634 -19.48 -2.14 16.02
CA ASN A 634 -20.13 -1.15 15.17
C ASN A 634 -20.34 0.18 15.92
N LEU A 635 -19.75 1.27 15.42
CA LEU A 635 -19.83 2.60 16.06
C LEU A 635 -21.28 3.09 16.22
N THR A 636 -22.17 2.79 15.28
CA THR A 636 -23.56 3.28 15.34
C THR A 636 -24.39 2.65 16.47
N SER A 637 -24.04 1.44 16.91
CA SER A 637 -24.68 0.73 18.03
C SER A 637 -23.82 0.66 19.29
N PHE A 638 -22.64 1.28 19.28
CA PHE A 638 -21.69 1.23 20.38
C PHE A 638 -22.25 1.90 21.64
N SER A 639 -22.11 1.20 22.77
CA SER A 639 -22.37 1.70 24.11
C SER A 639 -21.13 1.52 24.99
N SER A 640 -20.87 2.46 25.90
CA SER A 640 -19.79 2.32 26.87
C SER A 640 -19.95 1.09 27.80
N ALA A 641 -21.16 0.56 27.94
CA ALA A 641 -21.43 -0.68 28.68
C ALA A 641 -20.76 -1.90 28.03
N ASP A 642 -20.58 -1.90 26.70
CA ASP A 642 -19.94 -2.99 25.96
C ASP A 642 -18.47 -3.15 26.35
N LEU A 643 -17.85 -2.07 26.84
CA LEU A 643 -16.43 -2.05 27.20
C LEU A 643 -16.09 -2.92 28.41
N ALA A 644 -17.07 -3.37 29.21
CA ALA A 644 -16.83 -4.30 30.32
C ALA A 644 -16.20 -5.64 29.87
N ALA A 645 -16.40 -6.00 28.60
CA ALA A 645 -15.81 -7.20 28.00
C ALA A 645 -14.36 -7.01 27.54
N PHE A 646 -13.82 -5.79 27.51
CA PHE A 646 -12.56 -5.45 26.87
C PHE A 646 -11.60 -4.75 27.85
N ASP A 647 -10.30 -4.91 27.55
CA ASP A 647 -9.21 -4.29 28.30
C ASP A 647 -8.61 -3.11 27.51
N VAL A 648 -8.73 -3.15 26.17
CA VAL A 648 -8.23 -2.11 25.26
C VAL A 648 -9.31 -1.74 24.25
N LEU A 649 -9.51 -0.45 24.02
CA LEU A 649 -10.30 0.12 22.95
C LEU A 649 -9.38 0.87 21.99
N VAL A 650 -9.47 0.55 20.70
CA VAL A 650 -8.72 1.25 19.64
C VAL A 650 -9.69 2.13 18.84
N LEU A 651 -9.32 3.38 18.66
CA LEU A 651 -9.96 4.34 17.75
C LEU A 651 -9.03 4.58 16.57
N ALA A 652 -9.38 4.03 15.42
CA ALA A 652 -8.80 4.40 14.13
C ALA A 652 -9.23 5.84 13.76
N GLU A 653 -8.75 6.37 12.64
CA GLU A 653 -9.17 7.69 12.19
C GLU A 653 -10.68 7.72 11.89
N GLY A 654 -11.32 8.84 12.29
CA GLY A 654 -12.75 9.02 12.14
C GLY A 654 -13.33 10.06 13.09
N ARG A 655 -14.64 10.23 13.03
CA ARG A 655 -15.36 11.13 13.91
C ARG A 655 -16.19 10.35 14.94
N TYR A 656 -15.82 10.49 16.20
CA TYR A 656 -16.45 9.81 17.33
C TYR A 656 -17.25 10.79 18.18
N ARG A 657 -18.58 10.73 18.09
CA ARG A 657 -19.48 11.66 18.77
C ARG A 657 -19.31 11.66 20.29
N PHE A 658 -18.92 10.53 20.87
CA PHE A 658 -18.68 10.47 22.32
C PHE A 658 -17.43 11.23 22.77
N LEU A 659 -16.58 11.69 21.83
CA LEU A 659 -15.44 12.59 22.09
C LEU A 659 -15.81 14.08 21.90
N ASP A 660 -17.06 14.42 21.59
CA ASP A 660 -17.44 15.82 21.35
C ASP A 660 -17.64 16.62 22.65
N SER A 661 -17.93 15.96 23.78
CA SER A 661 -18.07 16.61 25.08
C SER A 661 -17.68 15.70 26.26
N LYS A 662 -17.46 16.29 27.44
CA LYS A 662 -17.16 15.56 28.67
C LYS A 662 -18.32 14.61 29.05
N GLU A 663 -19.55 15.08 28.89
CA GLU A 663 -20.77 14.33 29.23
C GLU A 663 -20.89 13.07 28.38
N SER A 664 -20.68 13.20 27.09
CA SER A 664 -20.72 12.04 26.16
C SER A 664 -19.57 11.06 26.39
N PHE A 665 -18.43 11.54 26.93
CA PHE A 665 -17.25 10.74 27.23
C PHE A 665 -17.31 10.04 28.60
N GLU A 666 -18.18 10.44 29.50
CA GLU A 666 -18.21 9.99 30.92
C GLU A 666 -18.20 8.45 31.05
N GLY A 667 -18.98 7.74 30.25
CA GLY A 667 -19.04 6.29 30.30
C GLY A 667 -17.71 5.61 29.92
N VAL A 668 -17.05 6.11 28.89
CA VAL A 668 -15.72 5.64 28.47
C VAL A 668 -14.67 6.02 29.52
N GLN A 669 -14.77 7.23 30.07
CA GLN A 669 -13.86 7.69 31.13
C GLN A 669 -13.94 6.83 32.39
N LYS A 670 -15.14 6.42 32.82
CA LYS A 670 -15.33 5.49 33.95
C LYS A 670 -14.68 4.13 33.69
N TRP A 671 -14.81 3.62 32.45
CA TRP A 671 -14.15 2.37 32.08
C TRP A 671 -12.61 2.52 32.13
N ILE A 672 -12.06 3.65 31.64
CA ILE A 672 -10.61 3.90 31.74
C ILE A 672 -10.20 4.01 33.20
N GLN A 673 -10.94 4.74 34.06
CA GLN A 673 -10.67 4.83 35.50
C GLN A 673 -10.65 3.45 36.17
N GLY A 674 -11.44 2.51 35.68
CA GLY A 674 -11.47 1.11 36.11
C GLY A 674 -10.26 0.27 35.67
N GLY A 675 -9.40 0.79 34.78
CA GLY A 675 -8.19 0.11 34.27
C GLY A 675 -8.23 -0.18 32.77
N GLY A 676 -9.25 0.31 32.03
CA GLY A 676 -9.31 0.24 30.59
C GLY A 676 -8.26 1.13 29.93
N ARG A 677 -7.79 0.77 28.74
CA ARG A 677 -6.81 1.51 27.96
C ARG A 677 -7.39 1.94 26.62
N LEU A 678 -7.30 3.24 26.32
CA LEU A 678 -7.76 3.82 25.06
C LEU A 678 -6.54 4.15 24.18
N ILE A 679 -6.51 3.62 22.96
CA ILE A 679 -5.50 3.92 21.93
C ILE A 679 -6.17 4.75 20.85
N VAL A 680 -5.62 5.93 20.54
CA VAL A 680 -6.18 6.87 19.57
C VAL A 680 -5.16 7.20 18.50
N LEU A 681 -5.54 7.01 17.23
CA LEU A 681 -4.64 7.16 16.08
C LEU A 681 -5.01 8.38 15.22
N GLY A 682 -3.97 9.01 14.66
CA GLY A 682 -4.07 10.02 13.63
C GLY A 682 -4.87 11.25 14.06
N GLU A 683 -5.58 11.85 13.10
CA GLU A 683 -6.37 13.07 13.31
C GLU A 683 -7.49 12.93 14.38
N THR A 684 -7.92 11.69 14.68
CA THR A 684 -8.88 11.44 15.77
C THR A 684 -8.36 11.93 17.12
N SER A 685 -7.03 11.91 17.32
CA SER A 685 -6.40 12.41 18.55
C SER A 685 -6.74 13.88 18.85
N ALA A 686 -6.99 14.69 17.81
CA ALA A 686 -7.38 16.09 17.97
C ALA A 686 -8.73 16.25 18.70
N GLN A 687 -9.62 15.25 18.63
CA GLN A 687 -10.90 15.30 19.35
C GLN A 687 -10.74 15.22 20.87
N LEU A 688 -9.62 14.61 21.36
CA LEU A 688 -9.31 14.54 22.78
C LEU A 688 -9.12 15.92 23.43
N ALA A 689 -8.69 16.92 22.64
CA ALA A 689 -8.49 18.28 23.14
C ALA A 689 -9.80 18.96 23.60
N LYS A 690 -10.96 18.45 23.19
CA LYS A 690 -12.29 18.93 23.61
C LYS A 690 -12.66 18.46 25.01
N LEU A 691 -11.99 17.43 25.54
CA LEU A 691 -12.36 16.76 26.78
C LEU A 691 -11.73 17.34 28.05
N ASP A 692 -10.93 18.42 27.94
CA ASP A 692 -10.23 19.07 29.06
C ASP A 692 -9.37 18.09 29.90
N LEU A 693 -8.73 17.17 29.23
CA LEU A 693 -7.84 16.17 29.82
C LEU A 693 -6.40 16.68 30.00
N GLY A 694 -6.18 17.98 29.80
CA GLY A 694 -4.85 18.60 29.85
C GLY A 694 -4.10 18.55 28.52
N LEU A 695 -4.76 18.13 27.45
CA LEU A 695 -4.24 18.12 26.08
C LEU A 695 -4.81 19.31 25.29
N ALA A 696 -3.95 20.05 24.61
CA ALA A 696 -4.35 21.19 23.78
C ALA A 696 -3.69 21.10 22.42
N ILE A 697 -4.46 21.34 21.36
CA ILE A 697 -3.92 21.48 20.00
C ILE A 697 -3.09 22.77 19.94
N ARG A 698 -1.88 22.68 19.40
CA ARG A 698 -1.03 23.85 19.20
C ARG A 698 -1.64 24.75 18.13
N LYS A 699 -1.80 26.02 18.49
CA LYS A 699 -2.36 27.05 17.60
C LYS A 699 -1.28 27.59 16.66
N ASP A 700 -1.72 28.14 15.54
CA ASP A 700 -0.83 28.86 14.63
C ASP A 700 -0.39 30.18 15.32
N ASP A 701 0.92 30.39 15.39
CA ASP A 701 1.47 31.66 15.96
C ASP A 701 1.19 32.88 15.06
N ASN A 702 0.66 32.66 13.87
CA ASN A 702 0.36 33.70 12.86
C ASN A 702 -0.98 34.43 13.06
N SER A 703 -1.57 34.36 14.25
CA SER A 703 -2.76 35.16 14.57
C SER A 703 -2.49 36.71 14.65
N GLY A 704 -1.26 37.13 14.35
CA GLY A 704 -0.82 38.51 14.30
C GLY A 704 -0.60 39.10 12.88
N ASP A 705 -0.76 38.31 11.82
CA ASP A 705 -0.71 38.89 10.48
C ASP A 705 -1.93 39.82 10.28
N LYS A 706 -1.66 41.11 10.49
CA LYS A 706 -2.59 42.17 10.10
C LYS A 706 -2.89 41.96 8.63
N ILE A 707 -4.18 41.81 8.30
CA ILE A 707 -4.67 41.81 6.94
C ILE A 707 -4.49 43.24 6.40
N ASP A 708 -3.25 43.61 6.09
CA ASP A 708 -2.92 44.91 5.49
C ASP A 708 -2.99 44.85 3.95
N SER A 709 -3.33 43.69 3.36
CA SER A 709 -3.44 43.54 1.90
C SER A 709 -4.64 42.69 1.52
N ILE A 710 -5.24 43.04 0.40
CA ILE A 710 -6.30 42.23 -0.24
C ILE A 710 -5.72 40.90 -0.68
N SER A 711 -6.25 39.78 -0.14
CA SER A 711 -5.94 38.43 -0.65
C SER A 711 -6.44 38.31 -2.09
N LEU A 712 -5.53 38.10 -3.04
CA LEU A 712 -5.89 37.99 -4.43
C LEU A 712 -6.48 36.60 -4.69
N PHE A 713 -7.67 36.53 -5.27
CA PHE A 713 -8.36 35.27 -5.60
C PHE A 713 -7.48 34.29 -6.41
N LYS A 714 -6.66 34.79 -7.32
CA LYS A 714 -5.71 33.98 -8.10
C LYS A 714 -4.67 33.22 -7.26
N ASN A 715 -4.46 33.63 -6.01
CA ASN A 715 -3.47 33.02 -5.11
C ASN A 715 -4.08 31.98 -4.17
N ARG A 716 -5.41 31.77 -4.18
CA ARG A 716 -6.13 30.93 -3.22
C ARG A 716 -5.52 29.54 -3.07
N GLU A 717 -5.20 28.87 -4.17
CA GLU A 717 -4.61 27.52 -4.17
C GLU A 717 -3.22 27.50 -3.51
N ARG A 718 -2.38 28.49 -3.83
CA ARG A 718 -1.06 28.63 -3.19
C ARG A 718 -1.15 28.96 -1.70
N ASP A 719 -2.13 29.77 -1.31
CA ASP A 719 -2.38 30.11 0.09
C ASP A 719 -2.84 28.86 0.86
N GLU A 720 -3.70 28.03 0.29
CA GLU A 720 -4.10 26.74 0.85
C GLU A 720 -2.91 25.78 0.99
N ILE A 721 -2.13 25.59 -0.07
CA ILE A 721 -0.94 24.72 -0.09
C ILE A 721 0.08 25.19 0.98
N SER A 722 0.21 26.49 1.23
CA SER A 722 1.13 27.02 2.23
C SER A 722 0.78 26.60 3.68
N ALA A 723 -0.44 26.13 3.93
CA ALA A 723 -0.97 25.78 5.24
C ALA A 723 -1.10 24.26 5.48
N ILE A 724 -0.71 23.43 4.52
CA ILE A 724 -0.86 21.98 4.61
C ILE A 724 0.48 21.24 4.48
N THR A 725 0.47 19.95 4.76
CA THR A 725 1.50 18.96 4.37
C THR A 725 0.83 17.83 3.62
N THR A 726 1.44 17.42 2.51
CA THR A 726 0.99 16.29 1.69
C THR A 726 1.80 15.02 1.97
N GLY A 727 2.36 14.89 3.17
CA GLY A 727 3.20 13.77 3.58
C GLY A 727 4.66 14.18 3.74
N SER A 728 5.10 14.33 4.98
CA SER A 728 6.47 14.70 5.34
C SER A 728 7.02 13.79 6.44
N ILE A 729 8.30 13.50 6.37
CA ILE A 729 8.99 12.65 7.35
C ILE A 729 9.70 13.53 8.38
N TRP A 730 9.40 13.27 9.64
CA TRP A 730 9.97 13.99 10.78
C TRP A 730 10.74 13.05 11.69
N ARG A 731 11.89 13.51 12.19
CA ARG A 731 12.56 12.84 13.28
C ARG A 731 11.95 13.32 14.59
N ILE A 732 11.44 12.38 15.37
CA ILE A 732 10.81 12.60 16.67
C ILE A 732 11.79 12.22 17.75
N SER A 733 12.06 13.10 18.71
CA SER A 733 12.71 12.73 19.97
C SER A 733 11.74 11.86 20.76
N LEU A 734 12.16 10.70 21.20
CA LEU A 734 11.32 9.72 21.88
C LEU A 734 11.91 9.36 23.25
N ASP A 735 11.09 9.41 24.29
CA ASP A 735 11.47 8.91 25.60
C ASP A 735 11.49 7.37 25.59
N ALA A 736 12.68 6.79 25.46
CA ALA A 736 12.88 5.35 25.45
C ALA A 736 12.78 4.70 26.84
N SER A 737 12.64 5.48 27.92
CA SER A 737 12.41 4.98 29.28
C SER A 737 10.92 4.77 29.55
N HIS A 738 10.04 5.47 28.80
CA HIS A 738 8.60 5.27 28.90
C HIS A 738 8.16 4.00 28.14
N PRO A 739 7.22 3.18 28.66
CA PRO A 739 6.77 1.95 28.01
C PRO A 739 6.37 2.11 26.53
N LEU A 740 5.76 3.22 26.12
CA LEU A 740 5.47 3.51 24.71
C LEU A 740 6.73 3.61 23.84
N GLY A 741 7.88 3.98 24.44
CA GLY A 741 9.15 4.14 23.74
C GLY A 741 10.05 2.90 23.77
N PHE A 742 9.67 1.80 24.42
CA PHE A 742 10.49 0.59 24.51
C PHE A 742 10.86 0.04 23.14
N GLY A 743 12.12 -0.39 22.99
CA GLY A 743 12.67 -0.94 21.76
C GLY A 743 13.13 0.10 20.73
N TYR A 744 12.97 1.40 21.01
CA TYR A 744 13.46 2.50 20.14
C TYR A 744 14.80 3.07 20.65
N PRO A 745 15.63 3.63 19.75
CA PRO A 745 16.94 4.19 20.10
C PRO A 745 16.88 5.66 20.62
N GLY A 746 15.77 6.09 21.23
CA GLY A 746 15.54 7.48 21.67
C GLY A 746 15.04 8.40 20.56
N TYR A 747 14.72 7.86 19.39
CA TYR A 747 14.06 8.58 18.29
C TYR A 747 13.16 7.65 17.47
N TYR A 748 12.24 8.29 16.74
CA TYR A 748 11.30 7.64 15.82
C TYR A 748 11.19 8.51 14.57
N TYR A 749 10.94 7.89 13.40
CA TYR A 749 10.59 8.62 12.18
C TYR A 749 9.09 8.58 11.99
N SER A 750 8.43 9.74 12.04
CA SER A 750 7.00 9.88 11.82
C SER A 750 6.72 10.35 10.40
N LEU A 751 5.70 9.78 9.77
CA LEU A 751 5.12 10.27 8.53
C LEU A 751 3.92 11.14 8.89
N LYS A 752 4.05 12.44 8.69
CA LYS A 752 2.98 13.42 8.92
C LYS A 752 2.21 13.69 7.65
N THR A 753 0.90 13.50 7.68
CA THR A 753 -0.01 13.73 6.56
C THR A 753 -0.96 14.91 6.77
N ASP A 754 -0.98 15.48 7.98
CA ASP A 754 -1.81 16.62 8.37
C ASP A 754 -1.10 17.57 9.33
N GLY A 755 -1.78 18.65 9.73
CA GLY A 755 -1.27 19.66 10.66
C GLY A 755 -1.54 19.41 12.14
N THR A 756 -1.98 18.21 12.54
CA THR A 756 -2.29 17.88 13.94
C THR A 756 -1.02 17.77 14.77
N ILE A 757 -0.93 18.58 15.83
CA ILE A 757 0.16 18.57 16.79
C ILE A 757 -0.32 19.23 18.11
N PHE A 758 0.28 18.82 19.21
CA PHE A 758 -0.15 19.26 20.52
C PHE A 758 0.89 20.14 21.22
N GLU A 759 0.40 21.00 22.11
CA GLU A 759 1.22 21.65 23.13
C GLU A 759 1.77 20.61 24.11
N SER A 760 2.85 20.93 24.77
CA SER A 760 3.39 20.07 25.83
C SER A 760 2.37 19.87 26.94
N ILE A 761 2.12 18.59 27.27
CA ILE A 761 1.29 18.20 28.41
C ILE A 761 1.97 18.72 29.67
N LYS A 762 1.23 19.41 30.54
CA LYS A 762 1.74 19.98 31.80
C LYS A 762 2.07 18.85 32.78
N ASP A 763 3.06 19.11 33.63
CA ASP A 763 3.48 18.20 34.71
C ASP A 763 2.29 17.70 35.55
N GLY A 764 2.28 16.40 35.82
CA GLY A 764 1.23 15.72 36.57
C GLY A 764 -0.07 15.44 35.81
N LYS A 765 -0.16 15.83 34.51
CA LYS A 765 -1.33 15.55 33.67
C LYS A 765 -1.10 14.39 32.69
N GLY A 766 0.14 14.04 32.40
CA GLY A 766 0.51 12.98 31.47
C GLY A 766 1.97 13.06 31.07
N TRP A 767 2.31 12.24 30.07
CA TRP A 767 3.68 12.08 29.58
C TRP A 767 3.80 12.55 28.13
N ASN A 768 4.77 13.43 27.86
CA ASN A 768 5.21 13.84 26.53
C ASN A 768 6.21 12.78 26.03
N VAL A 769 5.75 11.76 25.36
CA VAL A 769 6.59 10.60 24.98
C VAL A 769 7.35 10.86 23.69
N GLY A 770 6.74 11.56 22.72
CA GLY A 770 7.36 11.86 21.44
C GLY A 770 7.10 13.29 20.97
N GLN A 771 8.18 13.99 20.58
CA GLN A 771 8.15 15.40 20.21
C GLN A 771 8.97 15.67 18.95
N THR A 772 8.46 16.50 18.02
CA THR A 772 9.21 16.94 16.84
C THR A 772 10.43 17.78 17.24
N LEU A 773 11.46 17.73 16.41
CA LEU A 773 12.64 18.59 16.58
C LEU A 773 12.40 19.97 15.94
N GLN A 774 13.23 20.95 16.29
CA GLN A 774 13.17 22.32 15.76
C GLN A 774 13.71 22.44 14.32
N GLU A 775 14.37 21.41 13.82
CA GLU A 775 15.12 21.42 12.54
C GLU A 775 14.22 21.26 11.30
N GLY A 776 12.92 21.03 11.48
CA GLY A 776 11.98 20.79 10.38
C GLY A 776 11.98 19.35 9.87
N PRO A 777 11.31 19.11 8.71
CA PRO A 777 11.16 17.76 8.14
C PRO A 777 12.47 17.27 7.52
N LEU A 778 12.70 15.95 7.60
CA LEU A 778 13.80 15.27 6.92
C LEU A 778 13.54 15.15 5.41
N ALA A 779 12.28 14.93 5.03
CA ALA A 779 11.84 14.76 3.64
C ALA A 779 10.38 15.17 3.48
N GLY A 780 9.95 15.39 2.24
CA GLY A 780 8.58 15.71 1.86
C GLY A 780 8.24 17.19 1.98
N PHE A 781 7.03 17.51 1.58
CA PHE A 781 6.51 18.88 1.52
C PHE A 781 5.81 19.28 2.82
N VAL A 782 6.15 20.46 3.31
CA VAL A 782 5.42 21.15 4.39
C VAL A 782 5.25 22.62 3.99
N GLY A 783 4.03 23.09 4.03
CA GLY A 783 3.70 24.47 3.72
C GLY A 783 4.39 25.45 4.68
N SER A 784 4.85 26.59 4.15
CA SER A 784 5.64 27.58 4.89
C SER A 784 4.90 28.16 6.12
N ARG A 785 3.58 28.21 6.09
CA ARG A 785 2.74 28.65 7.21
C ARG A 785 2.53 27.55 8.26
N LEU A 786 2.55 26.27 7.84
CA LEU A 786 2.37 25.14 8.75
C LEU A 786 3.66 24.76 9.50
N GLN A 787 4.82 24.85 8.85
CA GLN A 787 6.09 24.36 9.39
C GLN A 787 6.45 24.93 10.78
N PRO A 788 6.30 26.24 11.06
CA PRO A 788 6.59 26.78 12.39
C PRO A 788 5.73 26.16 13.50
N LYS A 789 4.45 25.88 13.20
CA LYS A 789 3.54 25.22 14.13
C LYS A 789 3.99 23.81 14.49
N LEU A 790 4.56 23.07 13.52
CA LEU A 790 4.96 21.69 13.71
C LEU A 790 6.25 21.53 14.51
N ASN A 791 7.13 22.53 14.52
CA ASN A 791 8.43 22.45 15.19
C ASN A 791 8.29 22.42 16.71
N GLY A 792 8.87 21.40 17.37
CA GLY A 792 8.88 21.29 18.85
C GLY A 792 7.53 20.94 19.47
N GLY A 793 6.58 20.44 18.72
CA GLY A 793 5.27 20.02 19.26
C GLY A 793 5.20 18.54 19.59
N VAL A 794 4.25 18.14 20.42
CA VAL A 794 4.05 16.77 20.88
C VAL A 794 3.20 16.01 19.88
N LEU A 795 3.69 14.81 19.48
CA LEU A 795 3.00 13.87 18.59
C LEU A 795 2.56 12.59 19.28
N ILE A 796 3.27 12.18 20.33
CA ILE A 796 3.02 10.94 21.05
C ILE A 796 2.95 11.25 22.51
N GLY A 797 1.87 10.86 23.16
CA GLY A 797 1.72 11.07 24.60
C GLY A 797 0.79 10.09 25.27
N GLN A 798 0.81 10.11 26.59
CA GLN A 798 -0.07 9.28 27.41
C GLN A 798 -0.69 10.12 28.53
N LEU A 799 -2.01 9.96 28.71
CA LEU A 799 -2.79 10.60 29.75
C LEU A 799 -3.28 9.54 30.74
N PRO A 800 -2.77 9.49 31.98
CA PRO A 800 -3.27 8.57 33.01
C PRO A 800 -4.64 9.03 33.52
N ILE A 801 -5.59 8.10 33.63
CA ILE A 801 -6.94 8.36 34.15
C ILE A 801 -7.31 7.23 35.11
N GLY A 802 -7.19 7.48 36.40
CA GLY A 802 -7.43 6.45 37.43
C GLY A 802 -6.43 5.31 37.33
N ARG A 803 -6.92 4.07 37.08
CA ARG A 803 -6.08 2.89 36.91
C ARG A 803 -5.74 2.59 35.45
N GLY A 804 -6.29 3.32 34.49
CA GLY A 804 -6.04 3.16 33.07
C GLY A 804 -5.43 4.40 32.44
N ASN A 805 -5.38 4.43 31.12
CA ASN A 805 -4.76 5.53 30.40
C ASN A 805 -5.33 5.73 29.00
N ILE A 806 -5.04 6.90 28.40
CA ILE A 806 -5.22 7.17 26.98
C ILE A 806 -3.83 7.32 26.37
N SER A 807 -3.47 6.47 25.41
CA SER A 807 -2.29 6.64 24.57
C SER A 807 -2.74 7.24 23.24
N PHE A 808 -2.14 8.36 22.84
CA PHE A 808 -2.48 9.03 21.58
C PHE A 808 -1.26 9.19 20.68
N PHE A 809 -1.53 9.07 19.38
CA PHE A 809 -0.57 9.27 18.30
C PHE A 809 -1.18 10.27 17.33
N ALA A 810 -0.59 11.47 17.21
CA ALA A 810 -1.12 12.50 16.32
C ALA A 810 -1.01 12.12 14.83
N ASP A 811 -0.08 11.24 14.50
CA ASP A 811 0.06 10.67 13.17
C ASP A 811 -0.48 9.23 13.14
N ASN A 812 -0.85 8.75 11.96
CA ASN A 812 -1.23 7.35 11.78
C ASN A 812 0.03 6.46 11.72
N ILE A 813 0.38 5.84 12.86
CA ILE A 813 1.57 5.01 13.01
C ILE A 813 1.49 3.66 12.27
N LEU A 814 0.31 3.29 11.73
CA LEU A 814 0.08 2.10 10.91
C LEU A 814 -0.16 2.43 9.44
N PHE A 815 0.09 3.66 9.01
CA PHE A 815 -0.25 4.20 7.71
C PHE A 815 0.02 3.22 6.55
N ARG A 816 -1.03 2.85 5.84
CA ARG A 816 -1.03 1.88 4.73
C ARG A 816 -0.27 0.58 5.02
N ASN A 817 -0.06 0.27 6.30
CA ASN A 817 0.75 -0.86 6.79
C ASN A 817 2.17 -1.01 6.20
N PHE A 818 2.68 -0.02 5.43
CA PHE A 818 4.07 -0.01 4.97
C PHE A 818 5.00 0.75 5.93
N TRP A 819 4.45 1.60 6.83
CA TRP A 819 5.23 2.34 7.81
C TRP A 819 5.65 1.44 8.97
N GLU A 820 6.65 0.57 8.69
CA GLU A 820 7.10 -0.49 9.62
C GLU A 820 7.58 0.06 10.95
N ASN A 821 8.25 1.24 10.91
CA ASN A 821 8.83 1.85 12.10
C ASN A 821 7.78 2.25 13.15
N GLY A 822 6.51 2.45 12.77
CA GLY A 822 5.43 2.81 13.69
C GLY A 822 4.79 1.62 14.43
N LYS A 823 4.88 0.42 13.87
CA LYS A 823 4.15 -0.75 14.35
C LYS A 823 4.52 -1.16 15.78
N LEU A 824 5.79 -0.98 16.17
CA LEU A 824 6.22 -1.30 17.54
C LEU A 824 5.63 -0.33 18.57
N LEU A 825 5.40 0.97 18.23
CA LEU A 825 4.68 1.91 19.11
C LEU A 825 3.27 1.41 19.41
N PHE A 826 2.58 0.90 18.39
CA PHE A 826 1.25 0.32 18.56
C PHE A 826 1.28 -0.92 19.46
N CYS A 827 2.26 -1.82 19.25
CA CYS A 827 2.45 -2.98 20.12
C CYS A 827 2.75 -2.58 21.57
N ASN A 828 3.54 -1.51 21.78
CA ASN A 828 3.84 -0.97 23.10
C ASN A 828 2.56 -0.51 23.82
N ALA A 829 1.73 0.28 23.13
CA ALA A 829 0.44 0.73 23.70
C ALA A 829 -0.52 -0.45 23.99
N LEU A 830 -0.40 -1.53 23.20
CA LEU A 830 -1.24 -2.72 23.34
C LEU A 830 -0.83 -3.62 24.49
N PHE A 831 0.47 -3.86 24.70
CA PHE A 831 0.95 -4.90 25.62
C PHE A 831 1.54 -4.37 26.92
N PHE A 832 2.04 -3.14 26.95
CA PHE A 832 2.60 -2.58 28.17
C PHE A 832 1.62 -1.66 28.89
N ASP A 833 1.66 -1.75 30.21
CA ASP A 833 0.86 -0.91 31.11
C ASP A 833 1.81 0.06 31.80
N ALA A 834 1.80 1.33 31.38
CA ALA A 834 2.50 2.38 32.09
C ALA A 834 1.60 2.87 33.24
N ARG A 835 1.86 2.45 34.44
CA ARG A 835 1.16 2.87 35.66
C ARG A 835 1.86 4.02 36.35
#